data_83b2d9a8a1aaba2aa3ac15c63eb02ec2
#
_entry.id   83b2d9a8a1aaba2aa3ac15c63eb02ec2
#
_cell.length_a   1.000
_cell.length_b   1.000
_cell.length_c   1.000
_cell.angle_alpha   90.00
_cell.angle_beta   90.00
_cell.angle_gamma   90.00
#
_symmetry.space_group_name_H-M   'P 1'
#
loop_
_entity.id
_entity.type
_entity.pdbx_description
1 polymer ?
#
loop_
_entity_poly.entity_id
_entity_poly.type
_entity_poly.pdbx_seq_one_letter_code
_entity_poly.pdbx_strand_id
1 'polypeptide(L)'
;VQYGTSRKTETIPVSLEDRYKDAYSILLDENKIYGTISVKAIDYLGHESEVAEYGKRICVDKVVPIVGYVNIDQNDNEVQYTGEWTNQQLRYAISLLTGEQTSGIYQYQYAFIQAGSNISLDDVHWTDINKKDMKVVLGTVLDRTQSTEEGTMQYGDTANESKVITDITESARMNGTLYFRAESNAALTTHTEDIKKNSSRIKIWQQDLEVANVAATVAPDSSTGWYNKQTGPVSISFAYPEYDAKNCAPAAGIVYTFETKDENGNVSTNKRSFYRGILDEESGKIVEVSDYNDPNSLTSLESGIININSDSINELSVYVEDAAGNRSNITTYEIKADFIAPNQITATADGASMPVHLDASEGISYRVFSKSSISMSGQAQYGISEKKSFSMTLTKEQGGVSGSGAGTDSISIDPCNRGLVYICAIDGAGNKSEAWTDGVVSDNMIPTGDTSQEITITPRGKNEAEFYNKDVEVSVHVVDAPNNDNYAGLKSVTYTVGKDGNATQANVSMYSNEASVLSLDQIRSSQKYSDDKLIINAVQNESNHAYIAVTATDHAGNTVTTTKELKIDVTKPEIEISFDTDAAQNERYYNTNRVARIDIKELNFDPNQVTFRIYKDGVEDPSLTPAASSWSTNENSITHTSYITFAEDGDYSFEVECTDLAGN
;
A
#
# COMPACT_ATOMS: atom_id res chain seq x y z
N VAL A 1 76.03 -45.54 -22.69
CA VAL A 1 74.91 -45.08 -21.93
C VAL A 1 73.94 -44.36 -22.87
N GLN A 2 72.68 -44.68 -22.85
CA GLN A 2 71.64 -43.97 -23.63
C GLN A 2 70.67 -43.27 -22.63
N TYR A 3 70.39 -42.02 -22.89
CA TYR A 3 69.51 -41.26 -22.06
C TYR A 3 68.72 -40.18 -22.85
N GLY A 4 67.61 -39.77 -22.32
CA GLY A 4 66.74 -38.80 -22.96
C GLY A 4 65.96 -39.33 -24.18
N THR A 5 65.11 -38.43 -24.74
CA THR A 5 64.33 -38.78 -25.95
C THR A 5 65.14 -38.92 -27.23
N SER A 6 66.37 -38.40 -27.25
CA SER A 6 67.24 -38.33 -28.40
C SER A 6 68.31 -39.44 -28.45
N ARG A 7 68.21 -40.47 -27.61
CA ARG A 7 69.15 -41.58 -27.55
C ARG A 7 70.64 -41.17 -27.70
N LYS A 8 71.09 -40.32 -26.81
CA LYS A 8 72.49 -39.96 -26.75
C LYS A 8 73.29 -41.16 -26.23
N THR A 9 74.29 -41.51 -26.90
CA THR A 9 75.21 -42.64 -26.54
C THR A 9 76.55 -42.06 -26.18
N GLU A 10 77.00 -42.31 -24.97
CA GLU A 10 78.35 -42.00 -24.52
C GLU A 10 79.15 -43.24 -24.34
N THR A 11 80.35 -43.24 -24.83
CA THR A 11 81.30 -44.34 -24.60
C THR A 11 82.30 -43.89 -23.54
N ILE A 12 82.32 -44.61 -22.43
CA ILE A 12 83.29 -44.39 -21.37
C ILE A 12 84.50 -45.32 -21.70
N PRO A 13 85.62 -44.76 -22.13
CA PRO A 13 86.84 -45.60 -22.37
C PRO A 13 87.36 -46.01 -20.96
N VAL A 14 87.60 -47.33 -20.85
CA VAL A 14 88.19 -47.89 -19.65
C VAL A 14 89.69 -47.98 -19.86
N SER A 15 90.52 -47.24 -19.10
CA SER A 15 92.00 -47.37 -19.21
C SER A 15 92.46 -48.72 -18.73
N LEU A 16 93.66 -49.11 -19.12
CA LEU A 16 94.30 -50.36 -18.66
C LEU A 16 94.46 -50.35 -17.12
N GLU A 17 94.63 -49.20 -16.52
CA GLU A 17 94.73 -49.06 -15.06
C GLU A 17 93.38 -49.23 -14.39
N ASP A 18 92.32 -48.80 -15.00
CA ASP A 18 90.99 -48.82 -14.46
C ASP A 18 90.20 -50.14 -14.72
N ARG A 19 90.76 -51.09 -15.55
CA ARG A 19 90.07 -52.29 -15.95
C ARG A 19 89.71 -53.28 -14.83
N TYR A 20 90.23 -53.05 -13.66
CA TYR A 20 89.93 -53.81 -12.43
C TYR A 20 89.09 -53.11 -11.43
N LYS A 21 88.53 -51.95 -11.77
CA LYS A 21 87.61 -51.27 -10.92
C LYS A 21 86.24 -51.98 -10.88
N ASP A 22 85.73 -52.17 -9.67
CA ASP A 22 84.47 -52.81 -9.45
C ASP A 22 83.25 -51.99 -9.87
N ALA A 23 83.50 -50.65 -10.06
CA ALA A 23 82.45 -49.72 -10.40
C ALA A 23 82.96 -48.57 -11.30
N TYR A 24 82.14 -48.14 -12.24
CA TYR A 24 82.32 -46.93 -13.03
C TYR A 24 81.20 -45.96 -12.78
N SER A 25 81.49 -44.70 -12.78
CA SER A 25 80.51 -43.65 -12.59
C SER A 25 80.40 -42.77 -13.82
N ILE A 26 79.22 -42.40 -14.17
CA ILE A 26 78.97 -41.40 -15.20
C ILE A 26 78.39 -40.15 -14.49
N LEU A 27 78.83 -38.99 -14.98
CA LEU A 27 78.32 -37.75 -14.50
C LEU A 27 77.17 -37.30 -15.39
N LEU A 28 76.00 -37.18 -14.80
CA LEU A 28 74.83 -36.58 -15.45
C LEU A 28 74.80 -35.11 -15.04
N ASP A 29 75.37 -34.24 -15.87
CA ASP A 29 75.63 -32.85 -15.50
C ASP A 29 74.73 -31.83 -16.20
N GLU A 30 73.99 -32.26 -17.20
CA GLU A 30 73.08 -31.37 -17.92
C GLU A 30 71.74 -31.26 -17.20
N ASN A 31 71.24 -30.06 -17.07
CA ASN A 31 69.89 -29.84 -16.55
C ASN A 31 68.84 -30.40 -17.52
N LYS A 32 68.37 -31.58 -17.27
CA LYS A 32 67.36 -32.23 -18.09
C LYS A 32 66.81 -33.48 -17.44
N ILE A 33 65.73 -33.95 -18.00
CA ILE A 33 65.14 -35.25 -17.66
C ILE A 33 65.85 -36.30 -18.48
N TYR A 34 66.48 -37.23 -17.81
CA TYR A 34 67.01 -38.42 -18.42
C TYR A 34 65.96 -39.53 -18.37
N GLY A 35 65.76 -40.15 -19.47
CA GLY A 35 64.93 -41.36 -19.57
C GLY A 35 65.62 -42.60 -18.97
N THR A 36 65.25 -43.77 -19.48
CA THR A 36 65.93 -45.00 -19.09
C THR A 36 67.42 -44.95 -19.46
N ILE A 37 68.28 -45.27 -18.52
CA ILE A 37 69.71 -45.40 -18.73
C ILE A 37 69.99 -46.84 -18.97
N SER A 38 70.53 -47.14 -20.15
CA SER A 38 70.99 -48.51 -20.54
C SER A 38 72.50 -48.53 -20.61
N VAL A 39 73.10 -49.54 -20.01
CA VAL A 39 74.56 -49.71 -19.99
C VAL A 39 74.90 -51.08 -20.53
N LYS A 40 75.88 -51.13 -21.40
CA LYS A 40 76.51 -52.37 -21.82
C LYS A 40 78.05 -52.25 -21.82
N ALA A 41 78.71 -53.34 -21.58
CA ALA A 41 80.17 -53.40 -21.67
C ALA A 41 80.52 -53.94 -23.04
N ILE A 42 81.67 -53.43 -23.58
CA ILE A 42 82.25 -53.92 -24.84
C ILE A 42 83.71 -54.27 -24.55
N ASP A 43 84.09 -55.47 -24.85
CA ASP A 43 85.45 -55.88 -24.65
C ASP A 43 86.34 -55.45 -25.86
N TYR A 44 87.61 -55.63 -25.74
CA TYR A 44 88.60 -55.29 -26.81
C TYR A 44 88.43 -56.04 -28.09
N LEU A 45 87.74 -57.17 -28.09
CA LEU A 45 87.47 -57.97 -29.30
C LEU A 45 86.14 -57.59 -29.93
N GLY A 46 85.39 -56.66 -29.31
CA GLY A 46 84.12 -56.19 -29.80
C GLY A 46 82.93 -57.01 -29.36
N HIS A 47 83.08 -57.89 -28.39
CA HIS A 47 81.95 -58.59 -27.83
C HIS A 47 81.22 -57.68 -26.89
N GLU A 48 79.92 -57.73 -26.97
CA GLU A 48 79.02 -56.91 -26.15
C GLU A 48 78.38 -57.74 -25.06
N SER A 49 78.31 -57.17 -23.83
CA SER A 49 77.50 -57.73 -22.74
C SER A 49 76.02 -57.61 -23.03
N GLU A 50 75.20 -58.29 -22.28
CA GLU A 50 73.77 -57.96 -22.16
C GLU A 50 73.63 -56.48 -21.68
N VAL A 51 72.54 -55.88 -22.10
CA VAL A 51 72.22 -54.47 -21.68
C VAL A 51 71.61 -54.51 -20.29
N ALA A 52 72.28 -53.80 -19.40
CA ALA A 52 71.67 -53.50 -18.07
C ALA A 52 70.93 -52.16 -18.12
N GLU A 53 69.73 -52.19 -17.71
CA GLU A 53 68.87 -51.01 -17.77
C GLU A 53 68.52 -50.52 -16.36
N TYR A 54 68.68 -49.19 -16.11
CA TYR A 54 68.09 -48.50 -14.96
C TYR A 54 66.72 -47.96 -15.40
N GLY A 55 65.68 -48.63 -15.01
CA GLY A 55 64.32 -48.41 -15.50
C GLY A 55 63.63 -47.15 -14.97
N LYS A 56 64.24 -46.42 -14.05
CA LYS A 56 63.68 -45.21 -13.48
C LYS A 56 64.22 -43.96 -14.22
N ARG A 57 63.35 -42.99 -14.43
CA ARG A 57 63.78 -41.69 -14.96
C ARG A 57 64.59 -40.96 -13.92
N ILE A 58 65.66 -40.24 -14.35
CA ILE A 58 66.51 -39.40 -13.53
C ILE A 58 66.33 -37.95 -14.01
N CYS A 59 66.00 -37.08 -13.11
CA CYS A 59 65.93 -35.64 -13.37
C CYS A 59 67.12 -34.97 -12.70
N VAL A 60 67.93 -34.26 -13.47
CA VAL A 60 69.03 -33.40 -12.96
C VAL A 60 68.55 -31.97 -13.13
N ASP A 61 68.38 -31.29 -12.03
CA ASP A 61 68.04 -29.88 -12.00
C ASP A 61 68.99 -29.18 -11.02
N LYS A 62 69.74 -28.22 -11.54
CA LYS A 62 70.75 -27.46 -10.80
C LYS A 62 70.41 -25.97 -10.81
N VAL A 63 69.30 -25.61 -11.46
CA VAL A 63 68.87 -24.24 -11.60
C VAL A 63 68.08 -23.85 -10.36
N VAL A 64 68.62 -22.96 -9.61
CA VAL A 64 67.88 -22.36 -8.45
C VAL A 64 66.73 -21.52 -8.98
N PRO A 65 65.52 -21.74 -8.53
CA PRO A 65 64.39 -20.93 -8.97
C PRO A 65 64.52 -19.52 -8.41
N ILE A 66 64.33 -18.52 -9.27
CA ILE A 66 64.20 -17.13 -8.90
C ILE A 66 62.80 -16.67 -9.31
N VAL A 67 62.08 -16.10 -8.40
CA VAL A 67 60.72 -15.66 -8.65
C VAL A 67 60.62 -14.15 -8.79
N GLY A 68 59.79 -13.72 -9.70
CA GLY A 68 59.30 -12.36 -9.81
C GLY A 68 57.83 -12.30 -9.44
N TYR A 69 57.31 -11.12 -9.20
CA TYR A 69 55.89 -10.90 -8.96
C TYR A 69 55.41 -9.66 -9.71
N VAL A 70 54.15 -9.65 -10.00
CA VAL A 70 53.39 -8.47 -10.40
C VAL A 70 52.10 -8.39 -9.57
N ASN A 71 51.67 -7.19 -9.22
CA ASN A 71 50.37 -6.97 -8.61
C ASN A 71 49.33 -7.05 -9.70
N ILE A 72 48.21 -7.70 -9.42
CA ILE A 72 47.10 -7.81 -10.34
C ILE A 72 45.78 -7.45 -9.64
N ASP A 73 44.84 -6.93 -10.41
CA ASP A 73 43.48 -6.65 -9.93
C ASP A 73 42.61 -7.93 -9.94
N GLN A 74 41.35 -7.75 -9.59
CA GLN A 74 40.35 -8.84 -9.60
C GLN A 74 40.08 -9.41 -11.01
N ASN A 75 40.47 -8.70 -12.05
CA ASN A 75 40.35 -9.12 -13.46
C ASN A 75 41.65 -9.66 -14.04
N ASP A 76 42.66 -9.92 -13.19
CA ASP A 76 44.00 -10.40 -13.54
C ASP A 76 44.82 -9.38 -14.35
N ASN A 77 44.48 -8.08 -14.35
CA ASN A 77 45.28 -7.05 -14.98
C ASN A 77 46.40 -6.59 -14.05
N GLU A 78 47.56 -6.26 -14.61
CA GLU A 78 48.67 -5.71 -13.83
C GLU A 78 48.33 -4.33 -13.30
N VAL A 79 48.55 -4.12 -12.00
CA VAL A 79 48.35 -2.85 -11.32
C VAL A 79 49.64 -2.40 -10.60
N GLN A 80 49.86 -1.11 -10.64
CA GLN A 80 51.05 -0.55 -9.94
C GLN A 80 50.70 -0.29 -8.48
N TYR A 81 51.48 -0.85 -7.56
CA TYR A 81 51.38 -0.54 -6.14
C TYR A 81 52.41 0.53 -5.77
N THR A 82 51.95 1.63 -5.18
CA THR A 82 52.77 2.81 -4.85
C THR A 82 53.43 2.72 -3.49
N GLY A 83 53.06 1.77 -2.65
CA GLY A 83 53.57 1.61 -1.29
C GLY A 83 52.73 2.40 -0.26
N GLU A 84 51.58 2.94 -0.65
CA GLU A 84 50.61 3.59 0.24
C GLU A 84 49.70 2.57 0.91
N TRP A 85 49.01 3.01 1.96
CA TRP A 85 48.01 2.18 2.60
C TRP A 85 46.92 1.79 1.59
N THR A 86 46.51 0.53 1.62
CA THR A 86 45.47 -0.01 0.74
C THR A 86 44.52 -0.92 1.50
N ASN A 87 43.27 -0.82 1.21
CA ASN A 87 42.22 -1.72 1.70
C ASN A 87 41.90 -2.84 0.68
N GLN A 88 42.62 -2.87 -0.39
CA GLN A 88 42.45 -3.95 -1.35
C GLN A 88 43.35 -5.10 -0.98
N GLN A 89 42.77 -6.29 -0.90
CA GLN A 89 43.56 -7.50 -0.84
C GLN A 89 44.35 -7.59 -2.13
N LEU A 90 45.64 -7.44 -2.00
CA LEU A 90 46.55 -7.46 -3.14
C LEU A 90 46.69 -8.90 -3.64
N ARG A 91 46.41 -9.09 -4.91
CA ARG A 91 46.65 -10.34 -5.60
C ARG A 91 47.98 -10.25 -6.33
N TYR A 92 48.65 -11.39 -6.39
CA TYR A 92 49.97 -11.46 -7.00
C TYR A 92 49.98 -12.52 -8.05
N ALA A 93 50.53 -12.18 -9.21
CA ALA A 93 50.97 -13.16 -10.17
C ALA A 93 52.47 -13.39 -9.97
N ILE A 94 52.81 -14.56 -9.51
CA ILE A 94 54.19 -14.98 -9.28
C ILE A 94 54.68 -15.76 -10.51
N SER A 95 55.86 -15.42 -11.02
CA SER A 95 56.44 -16.07 -12.18
C SER A 95 57.91 -16.43 -11.92
N LEU A 96 58.43 -17.43 -12.62
CA LEU A 96 59.84 -17.74 -12.58
C LEU A 96 60.62 -16.82 -13.52
N LEU A 97 61.67 -16.24 -13.00
CA LEU A 97 62.61 -15.40 -13.76
C LEU A 97 63.77 -16.19 -14.33
N THR A 98 64.03 -17.38 -13.81
CA THR A 98 65.14 -18.27 -14.21
C THR A 98 64.82 -19.16 -15.40
N GLY A 99 63.70 -18.99 -16.03
CA GLY A 99 63.26 -19.89 -17.11
C GLY A 99 62.78 -21.24 -16.61
N GLU A 100 62.77 -22.24 -17.51
CA GLU A 100 62.29 -23.58 -17.21
C GLU A 100 63.08 -24.27 -16.08
N GLN A 101 62.35 -24.73 -15.07
CA GLN A 101 62.90 -25.63 -14.04
C GLN A 101 62.78 -27.05 -14.54
N THR A 102 63.87 -27.76 -14.74
CA THR A 102 63.88 -29.12 -15.26
C THR A 102 63.10 -30.08 -14.37
N SER A 103 63.16 -29.91 -13.07
CA SER A 103 62.39 -30.69 -12.10
C SER A 103 60.98 -30.20 -11.85
N GLY A 104 60.62 -29.02 -12.37
CA GLY A 104 59.38 -28.30 -12.03
C GLY A 104 59.42 -27.69 -10.64
N ILE A 105 58.41 -26.91 -10.31
CA ILE A 105 58.28 -26.23 -9.00
C ILE A 105 57.46 -27.15 -8.07
N TYR A 106 58.05 -27.37 -6.87
CA TYR A 106 57.36 -28.10 -5.81
C TYR A 106 56.36 -27.21 -5.09
N GLN A 107 56.82 -26.02 -4.70
CA GLN A 107 55.99 -25.04 -3.96
C GLN A 107 56.45 -23.61 -4.16
N TYR A 108 55.51 -22.69 -4.03
CA TYR A 108 55.76 -21.28 -3.81
C TYR A 108 55.48 -20.95 -2.34
N GLN A 109 56.31 -20.06 -1.79
CA GLN A 109 56.18 -19.62 -0.39
C GLN A 109 56.29 -18.14 -0.34
N TYR A 110 55.62 -17.56 0.70
CA TYR A 110 55.84 -16.17 1.05
C TYR A 110 56.18 -16.04 2.53
N ALA A 111 56.81 -14.91 2.89
CA ALA A 111 57.05 -14.52 4.24
C ALA A 111 56.85 -13.02 4.39
N PHE A 112 56.24 -12.63 5.48
CA PHE A 112 56.02 -11.22 5.80
C PHE A 112 56.88 -10.81 7.01
N ILE A 113 57.63 -9.73 6.85
CA ILE A 113 58.39 -9.13 7.93
C ILE A 113 57.82 -7.79 8.26
N GLN A 114 57.24 -7.68 9.45
CA GLN A 114 56.60 -6.47 9.93
C GLN A 114 57.60 -5.29 10.02
N ALA A 115 57.13 -4.07 9.73
CA ALA A 115 57.90 -2.86 9.84
C ALA A 115 58.48 -2.69 11.26
N GLY A 116 59.80 -2.41 11.35
CA GLY A 116 60.47 -2.29 12.62
C GLY A 116 60.86 -3.61 13.31
N SER A 117 60.59 -4.77 12.67
CA SER A 117 61.07 -6.07 13.11
C SER A 117 62.55 -6.27 12.76
N ASN A 118 63.31 -6.95 13.63
CA ASN A 118 64.70 -7.30 13.39
C ASN A 118 64.91 -8.75 12.94
N ILE A 119 63.83 -9.42 12.49
CA ILE A 119 63.91 -10.78 12.01
C ILE A 119 64.63 -10.83 10.67
N SER A 120 65.61 -11.72 10.51
CA SER A 120 66.31 -11.93 9.26
C SER A 120 65.50 -12.87 8.32
N LEU A 121 65.77 -12.81 7.01
CA LEU A 121 65.16 -13.73 6.04
C LEU A 121 65.52 -15.19 6.27
N ASP A 122 66.62 -15.44 6.97
CA ASP A 122 67.06 -16.81 7.29
C ASP A 122 66.29 -17.39 8.49
N ASP A 123 65.75 -16.53 9.34
CA ASP A 123 65.03 -16.89 10.56
C ASP A 123 63.50 -16.74 10.43
N VAL A 124 63.02 -16.20 9.32
CA VAL A 124 61.58 -15.94 9.10
C VAL A 124 60.83 -17.24 8.83
N HIS A 125 59.62 -17.29 9.30
CA HIS A 125 58.70 -18.35 8.92
C HIS A 125 58.16 -18.18 7.50
N TRP A 126 58.41 -19.20 6.68
CA TRP A 126 57.90 -19.21 5.32
C TRP A 126 56.58 -19.97 5.26
N THR A 127 55.54 -19.35 4.72
CA THR A 127 54.22 -19.92 4.56
C THR A 127 54.06 -20.42 3.16
N ASP A 128 53.62 -21.68 3.06
CA ASP A 128 53.34 -22.31 1.77
C ASP A 128 52.08 -21.68 1.12
N ILE A 129 52.21 -21.27 -0.11
CA ILE A 129 51.04 -20.88 -0.89
C ILE A 129 50.25 -22.13 -1.21
N ASN A 130 49.07 -22.25 -0.64
CA ASN A 130 48.26 -23.44 -0.75
C ASN A 130 47.81 -23.65 -2.20
N LYS A 131 48.00 -24.88 -2.71
CA LYS A 131 47.62 -25.24 -4.08
C LYS A 131 46.14 -25.06 -4.37
N LYS A 132 45.28 -25.08 -3.36
CA LYS A 132 43.84 -24.81 -3.51
C LYS A 132 43.54 -23.33 -3.76
N ASP A 133 44.42 -22.45 -3.26
CA ASP A 133 44.27 -21.00 -3.35
C ASP A 133 45.04 -20.45 -4.57
N MET A 134 45.77 -21.30 -5.28
CA MET A 134 46.50 -20.90 -6.46
C MET A 134 45.69 -21.09 -7.75
N LYS A 135 45.49 -20.03 -8.49
CA LYS A 135 45.01 -20.07 -9.85
C LYS A 135 46.20 -20.17 -10.79
N VAL A 136 46.44 -21.35 -11.34
CA VAL A 136 47.51 -21.53 -12.33
C VAL A 136 47.00 -20.99 -13.66
N VAL A 137 47.61 -19.93 -14.18
CA VAL A 137 47.23 -19.31 -15.46
C VAL A 137 47.93 -19.98 -16.61
N LEU A 138 49.17 -20.36 -16.42
CA LEU A 138 49.99 -21.14 -17.35
C LEU A 138 51.04 -21.91 -16.55
N GLY A 139 51.13 -23.24 -16.77
CA GLY A 139 52.12 -24.09 -16.13
C GLY A 139 51.61 -24.98 -15.00
N THR A 140 52.39 -25.98 -14.63
CA THR A 140 51.97 -26.99 -13.65
C THR A 140 52.83 -26.90 -12.38
N VAL A 141 52.15 -26.84 -11.24
CA VAL A 141 52.79 -27.11 -9.94
C VAL A 141 52.73 -28.63 -9.74
N LEU A 142 53.85 -29.27 -9.60
CA LEU A 142 53.94 -30.71 -9.38
C LEU A 142 53.81 -31.04 -7.89
N ASP A 143 52.98 -32.03 -7.57
CA ASP A 143 52.85 -32.52 -6.21
C ASP A 143 53.83 -33.67 -5.96
N ARG A 144 54.78 -33.51 -5.03
CA ARG A 144 55.70 -34.57 -4.61
C ARG A 144 54.96 -35.79 -4.06
N THR A 145 53.76 -35.61 -3.56
CA THR A 145 52.97 -36.70 -2.98
C THR A 145 52.30 -37.58 -4.02
N GLN A 146 52.28 -37.15 -5.28
CA GLN A 146 51.78 -37.95 -6.38
C GLN A 146 52.89 -38.75 -7.11
N SER A 147 53.84 -39.29 -6.37
CA SER A 147 54.67 -40.33 -6.93
C SER A 147 53.81 -41.61 -7.09
N THR A 148 53.47 -41.96 -8.30
CA THR A 148 52.89 -43.26 -8.58
C THR A 148 53.88 -44.34 -8.15
N GLU A 149 53.41 -45.49 -7.65
CA GLU A 149 54.26 -46.64 -7.24
C GLU A 149 55.31 -47.07 -8.26
N GLU A 150 55.24 -46.57 -9.47
CA GLU A 150 56.17 -46.86 -10.57
C GLU A 150 57.25 -45.81 -10.78
N GLY A 151 57.37 -44.77 -9.94
CA GLY A 151 58.46 -43.81 -10.03
C GLY A 151 58.45 -42.88 -11.23
N THR A 152 57.33 -42.81 -11.96
CA THR A 152 57.14 -41.85 -13.06
C THR A 152 56.51 -40.57 -12.56
N MET A 153 57.31 -39.54 -12.36
CA MET A 153 56.80 -38.18 -12.28
C MET A 153 56.11 -37.84 -13.59
N GLN A 154 54.83 -37.53 -13.55
CA GLN A 154 54.18 -36.89 -14.68
C GLN A 154 54.58 -35.44 -14.70
N TYR A 155 55.46 -35.08 -15.61
CA TYR A 155 55.75 -33.67 -15.89
C TYR A 155 54.64 -33.15 -16.78
N GLY A 156 53.91 -32.16 -16.28
CA GLY A 156 53.08 -31.37 -17.16
C GLY A 156 53.93 -30.60 -18.16
N ASP A 157 53.38 -30.24 -19.29
CA ASP A 157 54.05 -29.38 -20.23
C ASP A 157 54.54 -28.11 -19.55
N THR A 158 55.84 -27.91 -19.44
CA THR A 158 56.47 -26.70 -18.91
C THR A 158 56.34 -25.64 -19.99
N ALA A 159 55.22 -24.93 -19.99
CA ALA A 159 55.15 -23.67 -20.73
C ALA A 159 56.03 -22.64 -20.06
N ASN A 160 56.80 -21.90 -20.83
CA ASN A 160 57.85 -20.95 -20.38
C ASN A 160 57.33 -19.76 -19.57
N GLU A 161 56.07 -19.67 -19.21
CA GLU A 161 55.45 -18.62 -18.46
C GLU A 161 54.43 -19.14 -17.44
N SER A 162 54.87 -19.87 -16.44
CA SER A 162 53.96 -20.25 -15.35
C SER A 162 53.78 -19.05 -14.43
N LYS A 163 52.63 -18.38 -14.61
CA LYS A 163 52.11 -17.41 -13.64
C LYS A 163 51.21 -18.10 -12.66
N VAL A 164 51.52 -18.02 -11.39
CA VAL A 164 50.67 -18.50 -10.30
C VAL A 164 50.05 -17.29 -9.62
N ILE A 165 48.73 -17.24 -9.63
CA ILE A 165 47.98 -16.15 -8.96
C ILE A 165 47.63 -16.62 -7.57
N THR A 166 47.91 -15.78 -6.59
CA THR A 166 47.59 -16.03 -5.19
C THR A 166 47.18 -14.76 -4.48
N ASP A 167 46.29 -14.94 -3.53
CA ASP A 167 45.87 -13.94 -2.56
C ASP A 167 46.67 -14.18 -1.25
N ILE A 168 47.18 -13.11 -0.63
CA ILE A 168 47.86 -13.22 0.64
C ILE A 168 46.85 -12.89 1.75
N THR A 169 46.54 -13.87 2.59
CA THR A 169 45.42 -13.79 3.55
C THR A 169 45.86 -13.93 5.02
N GLU A 170 47.14 -13.82 5.33
CA GLU A 170 47.65 -14.08 6.69
C GLU A 170 47.11 -13.13 7.76
N SER A 171 46.90 -11.87 7.41
CA SER A 171 46.42 -10.88 8.35
C SER A 171 45.63 -9.79 7.66
N ALA A 172 44.54 -9.36 8.29
CA ALA A 172 43.77 -8.21 7.82
C ALA A 172 44.63 -6.90 7.88
N ARG A 173 45.66 -6.86 8.71
CA ARG A 173 46.52 -5.71 8.93
C ARG A 173 47.97 -6.08 8.75
N MET A 174 48.57 -5.49 7.75
CA MET A 174 49.98 -5.75 7.39
C MET A 174 50.69 -4.45 7.06
N ASN A 175 51.76 -4.16 7.80
CA ASN A 175 52.67 -3.06 7.53
C ASN A 175 54.10 -3.56 7.61
N GLY A 176 54.75 -3.73 6.47
CA GLY A 176 56.10 -4.30 6.42
C GLY A 176 56.54 -4.65 5.02
N THR A 177 57.35 -5.70 4.92
CA THR A 177 57.88 -6.20 3.65
C THR A 177 57.44 -7.63 3.41
N LEU A 178 56.88 -7.88 2.24
CA LEU A 178 56.49 -9.20 1.77
C LEU A 178 57.57 -9.75 0.86
N TYR A 179 57.89 -11.02 1.05
CA TYR A 179 58.92 -11.76 0.30
C TYR A 179 58.31 -13.02 -0.31
N PHE A 180 58.82 -13.36 -1.48
CA PHE A 180 58.42 -14.60 -2.19
C PHE A 180 59.61 -15.46 -2.50
N ARG A 181 59.45 -16.77 -2.43
CA ARG A 181 60.42 -17.75 -2.92
C ARG A 181 59.73 -18.96 -3.56
N ALA A 182 60.51 -19.69 -4.32
CA ALA A 182 60.04 -20.96 -4.84
C ALA A 182 61.04 -22.08 -4.47
N GLU A 183 60.53 -23.28 -4.33
CA GLU A 183 61.31 -24.50 -4.18
C GLU A 183 61.00 -25.42 -5.34
N SER A 184 62.05 -25.94 -5.99
CA SER A 184 61.92 -26.92 -7.08
C SER A 184 61.69 -28.32 -6.52
N ASN A 185 61.25 -29.25 -7.37
CA ASN A 185 61.13 -30.64 -6.98
C ASN A 185 62.51 -31.30 -6.72
N ALA A 186 63.61 -30.65 -7.11
CA ALA A 186 64.95 -31.02 -6.75
C ALA A 186 65.44 -30.44 -5.40
N ALA A 187 64.53 -29.84 -4.64
CA ALA A 187 64.76 -29.17 -3.36
C ALA A 187 65.73 -27.97 -3.46
N LEU A 188 65.81 -27.32 -4.61
CA LEU A 188 66.50 -26.07 -4.75
C LEU A 188 65.54 -24.92 -4.41
N THR A 189 65.97 -24.05 -3.50
CA THR A 189 65.20 -22.94 -3.02
C THR A 189 65.81 -21.61 -3.47
N THR A 190 64.99 -20.63 -3.80
CA THR A 190 65.48 -19.26 -4.12
C THR A 190 66.41 -18.75 -3.06
N HIS A 191 67.59 -18.30 -3.44
CA HIS A 191 68.59 -17.79 -2.50
C HIS A 191 68.17 -16.46 -1.86
N THR A 192 68.55 -16.27 -0.61
CA THR A 192 68.24 -15.04 0.14
C THR A 192 68.75 -13.79 -0.58
N GLU A 193 69.92 -13.86 -1.26
CA GLU A 193 70.43 -12.72 -2.01
C GLU A 193 69.58 -12.37 -3.23
N ASP A 194 68.98 -13.37 -3.87
CA ASP A 194 68.08 -13.13 -5.01
C ASP A 194 66.77 -12.54 -4.55
N ILE A 195 66.26 -12.97 -3.38
CA ILE A 195 65.07 -12.35 -2.72
C ILE A 195 65.36 -10.89 -2.44
N LYS A 196 66.55 -10.54 -1.94
CA LYS A 196 66.91 -9.16 -1.63
C LYS A 196 67.11 -8.27 -2.86
N LYS A 197 67.37 -8.86 -4.04
CA LYS A 197 67.64 -8.12 -5.28
C LYS A 197 66.45 -7.57 -6.04
N ASN A 198 65.27 -7.61 -5.57
CA ASN A 198 64.11 -6.88 -6.07
C ASN A 198 62.95 -7.65 -6.67
N SER A 199 63.20 -8.71 -7.44
CA SER A 199 62.09 -9.34 -8.18
C SER A 199 61.27 -10.30 -7.33
N SER A 200 61.76 -10.64 -6.15
CA SER A 200 61.10 -11.59 -5.25
C SER A 200 60.62 -10.96 -3.96
N ARG A 201 60.57 -9.65 -3.89
CA ARG A 201 60.13 -8.93 -2.68
C ARG A 201 59.35 -7.67 -3.03
N ILE A 202 58.40 -7.32 -2.14
CA ILE A 202 57.75 -6.02 -2.11
C ILE A 202 58.40 -5.23 -1.00
N LYS A 203 58.99 -4.09 -1.31
CA LYS A 203 59.78 -3.29 -0.36
C LYS A 203 58.95 -2.67 0.74
N ILE A 204 57.76 -2.26 0.41
CA ILE A 204 56.81 -1.66 1.33
C ILE A 204 55.46 -2.25 1.03
N TRP A 205 54.83 -2.80 2.05
CA TRP A 205 53.49 -3.33 1.99
C TRP A 205 52.69 -2.76 3.14
N GLN A 206 51.65 -2.02 2.84
CA GLN A 206 50.76 -1.42 3.81
C GLN A 206 49.35 -1.78 3.46
N GLN A 207 48.86 -2.83 4.09
CA GLN A 207 47.50 -3.29 3.92
C GLN A 207 46.75 -3.18 5.25
N ASP A 208 45.58 -2.58 5.24
CA ASP A 208 44.61 -2.63 6.32
C ASP A 208 43.23 -2.93 5.73
N LEU A 209 42.64 -4.05 6.11
CA LEU A 209 41.35 -4.50 5.64
C LEU A 209 40.26 -4.25 6.69
N GLU A 210 40.63 -3.68 7.85
CA GLU A 210 39.71 -3.50 8.96
C GLU A 210 39.84 -2.08 9.51
N VAL A 211 38.73 -1.57 10.00
CA VAL A 211 38.66 -0.32 10.71
C VAL A 211 37.70 -0.44 11.89
N ALA A 212 37.98 0.22 12.98
CA ALA A 212 37.12 0.21 14.14
C ALA A 212 35.81 0.98 13.89
N ASN A 213 34.75 0.53 14.51
CA ASN A 213 33.45 1.19 14.39
C ASN A 213 33.44 2.52 15.17
N VAL A 214 32.69 3.47 14.64
CA VAL A 214 32.33 4.70 15.32
C VAL A 214 30.94 4.58 15.93
N ALA A 215 30.72 5.19 17.07
CA ALA A 215 29.41 5.32 17.68
C ALA A 215 28.95 6.78 17.67
N ALA A 216 27.66 6.98 17.44
CA ALA A 216 27.00 8.27 17.60
C ALA A 216 25.92 8.17 18.68
N THR A 217 25.72 9.27 19.41
CA THR A 217 24.65 9.34 20.40
C THR A 217 23.59 10.30 19.90
N VAL A 218 22.41 9.75 19.64
CA VAL A 218 21.21 10.47 19.21
C VAL A 218 20.07 10.01 20.10
N ALA A 219 19.47 10.92 20.84
CA ALA A 219 18.34 10.59 21.71
C ALA A 219 17.30 11.71 21.67
N PRO A 220 16.07 11.44 21.26
CA PRO A 220 14.99 12.42 21.39
C PRO A 220 14.56 12.57 22.84
N ASP A 221 14.24 13.76 23.24
CA ASP A 221 13.76 14.06 24.60
C ASP A 221 12.29 13.68 24.81
N SER A 222 11.62 13.15 23.80
CA SER A 222 10.23 12.77 23.90
C SER A 222 10.04 11.29 24.23
N SER A 223 9.04 10.99 25.05
CA SER A 223 8.65 9.62 25.37
C SER A 223 8.10 8.83 24.15
N THR A 224 7.88 9.52 23.05
CA THR A 224 7.37 8.93 21.80
C THR A 224 8.48 8.45 20.87
N GLY A 225 9.72 8.88 21.12
CA GLY A 225 10.85 8.63 20.21
C GLY A 225 10.90 9.61 19.02
N TRP A 226 10.04 10.62 19.00
CA TRP A 226 9.99 11.67 18.00
C TRP A 226 10.49 13.00 18.54
N TYR A 227 11.15 13.77 17.69
CA TYR A 227 11.33 15.19 17.94
C TYR A 227 10.06 15.91 17.49
N ASN A 228 9.50 16.71 18.37
CA ASN A 228 8.37 17.56 18.09
C ASN A 228 8.72 19.04 18.40
N LYS A 229 7.81 19.95 18.17
CA LYS A 229 8.06 21.40 18.35
C LYS A 229 8.59 21.78 19.72
N GLN A 230 8.43 20.94 20.74
CA GLN A 230 8.90 21.19 22.11
C GLN A 230 10.30 20.69 22.38
N THR A 231 10.82 19.77 21.57
CA THR A 231 12.11 19.11 21.83
C THR A 231 13.33 19.88 21.30
N GLY A 232 13.16 20.75 20.33
CA GLY A 232 14.24 21.59 19.79
C GLY A 232 15.22 20.85 18.88
N PRO A 233 16.40 21.44 18.61
CA PRO A 233 17.37 20.87 17.68
C PRO A 233 18.01 19.58 18.20
N VAL A 234 18.38 18.68 17.27
CA VAL A 234 19.03 17.42 17.59
C VAL A 234 20.53 17.62 17.79
N SER A 235 21.06 17.18 18.93
CA SER A 235 22.50 17.10 19.17
C SER A 235 23.02 15.70 18.87
N ILE A 236 24.09 15.60 18.10
CA ILE A 236 24.76 14.34 17.79
C ILE A 236 26.19 14.42 18.31
N SER A 237 26.61 13.43 19.07
CA SER A 237 28.01 13.25 19.48
C SER A 237 28.57 11.94 18.92
N PHE A 238 29.83 11.94 18.57
CA PHE A 238 30.53 10.77 18.02
C PHE A 238 31.64 10.34 18.96
N ALA A 239 31.84 9.03 19.08
CA ALA A 239 32.95 8.44 19.80
C ALA A 239 33.69 7.45 18.89
N TYR A 240 35.00 7.58 18.82
CA TYR A 240 35.89 6.72 18.06
C TYR A 240 36.86 6.00 19.01
N PRO A 241 37.07 4.68 18.85
CA PRO A 241 37.93 3.91 19.71
C PRO A 241 39.41 4.27 19.50
N GLU A 242 40.24 3.88 20.46
CA GLU A 242 41.69 4.09 20.40
C GLU A 242 42.33 3.50 19.13
N TYR A 243 43.31 4.23 18.59
CA TYR A 243 44.00 3.91 17.36
C TYR A 243 45.40 3.32 17.65
N ASP A 244 45.70 2.16 17.07
CA ASP A 244 47.07 1.56 17.13
C ASP A 244 47.89 1.96 15.89
N ALA A 245 48.74 2.98 16.05
CA ALA A 245 49.56 3.54 14.97
C ALA A 245 50.59 2.58 14.35
N LYS A 246 50.87 1.42 14.97
CA LYS A 246 51.92 0.51 14.47
C LYS A 246 51.39 -0.45 13.40
N ASN A 247 50.17 -0.87 13.54
CA ASN A 247 49.64 -1.96 12.74
C ASN A 247 48.44 -1.58 11.89
N CYS A 248 47.89 -0.39 12.08
CA CYS A 248 46.67 0.05 11.43
C CYS A 248 46.93 1.24 10.53
N ALA A 249 46.20 1.33 9.45
CA ALA A 249 46.13 2.58 8.70
C ALA A 249 45.55 3.69 9.59
N PRO A 250 46.13 4.88 9.56
CA PRO A 250 45.58 5.98 10.33
C PRO A 250 44.16 6.32 9.84
N ALA A 251 43.29 6.70 10.77
CA ALA A 251 41.96 7.15 10.38
C ALA A 251 42.06 8.45 9.57
N ALA A 252 41.40 8.46 8.44
CA ALA A 252 41.33 9.62 7.56
C ALA A 252 40.21 10.58 7.99
N GLY A 253 39.10 10.05 8.49
CA GLY A 253 38.01 10.86 9.03
C GLY A 253 36.76 10.08 9.34
N ILE A 254 35.85 10.75 10.04
CA ILE A 254 34.49 10.26 10.24
C ILE A 254 33.59 10.84 9.16
N VAL A 255 32.92 9.98 8.46
CA VAL A 255 31.97 10.36 7.41
C VAL A 255 30.57 10.06 7.90
N TYR A 256 29.68 11.01 7.78
CA TYR A 256 28.27 10.76 7.99
C TYR A 256 27.47 11.16 6.76
N THR A 257 26.43 10.39 6.54
CA THR A 257 25.41 10.66 5.55
C THR A 257 24.10 10.87 6.29
N PHE A 258 23.47 11.98 6.03
CA PHE A 258 22.17 12.28 6.58
C PHE A 258 21.15 12.24 5.45
N GLU A 259 20.33 11.22 5.45
CA GLU A 259 19.24 11.06 4.49
C GLU A 259 17.94 11.51 5.13
N THR A 260 17.30 12.46 4.50
CA THR A 260 16.01 13.00 4.95
C THR A 260 14.92 12.53 3.99
N LYS A 261 13.90 11.88 4.51
CA LYS A 261 12.69 11.53 3.81
C LYS A 261 11.56 12.45 4.29
N ASP A 262 11.02 13.26 3.40
CA ASP A 262 9.90 14.15 3.71
C ASP A 262 8.55 13.39 3.74
N GLU A 263 7.49 14.09 4.12
CA GLU A 263 6.13 13.56 4.18
C GLU A 263 5.62 13.02 2.82
N ASN A 264 6.18 13.48 1.71
CA ASN A 264 5.83 13.06 0.36
C ASN A 264 6.67 11.85 -0.10
N GLY A 265 7.62 11.40 0.75
CA GLY A 265 8.51 10.29 0.45
C GLY A 265 9.72 10.68 -0.40
N ASN A 266 9.97 11.98 -0.64
CA ASN A 266 11.16 12.44 -1.33
C ASN A 266 12.38 12.28 -0.42
N VAL A 267 13.45 11.73 -0.98
CA VAL A 267 14.70 11.53 -0.26
C VAL A 267 15.71 12.60 -0.67
N SER A 268 16.27 13.29 0.29
CA SER A 268 17.42 14.16 0.12
C SER A 268 18.59 13.66 0.96
N THR A 269 19.79 13.70 0.39
CA THR A 269 20.98 13.15 1.03
C THR A 269 22.04 14.24 1.20
N ASN A 270 22.53 14.41 2.42
CA ASN A 270 23.67 15.25 2.73
C ASN A 270 24.83 14.38 3.23
N LYS A 271 25.95 14.42 2.51
CA LYS A 271 27.21 13.79 2.95
C LYS A 271 28.13 14.83 3.52
N ARG A 272 28.65 14.59 4.70
CA ARG A 272 29.64 15.45 5.34
C ARG A 272 30.72 14.61 6.01
N SER A 273 31.92 15.12 6.07
CA SER A 273 33.00 14.56 6.89
C SER A 273 33.24 15.46 8.07
N PHE A 274 33.35 14.86 9.24
CA PHE A 274 34.06 15.48 10.35
C PHE A 274 35.51 15.07 10.22
N TYR A 275 36.39 16.00 10.41
CA TYR A 275 37.75 15.66 10.67
C TYR A 275 38.71 15.53 9.46
N ARG A 276 39.80 16.20 9.49
CA ARG A 276 41.07 16.18 8.72
C ARG A 276 41.03 16.05 7.20
N GLY A 277 39.97 15.62 6.63
CA GLY A 277 39.86 15.40 5.19
C GLY A 277 38.69 16.16 4.57
N ILE A 278 38.82 16.45 3.31
CA ILE A 278 37.73 16.95 2.50
C ILE A 278 37.07 15.76 1.84
N LEU A 279 35.76 15.62 2.06
CA LEU A 279 34.98 14.61 1.36
C LEU A 279 34.81 15.03 -0.10
N ASP A 280 35.34 14.25 -1.01
CA ASP A 280 34.98 14.34 -2.42
C ASP A 280 33.57 13.74 -2.59
N GLU A 281 32.62 14.59 -2.91
CA GLU A 281 31.22 14.20 -3.03
C GLU A 281 30.96 13.23 -4.21
N GLU A 282 31.79 13.27 -5.25
CA GLU A 282 31.64 12.42 -6.43
C GLU A 282 32.15 11.00 -6.15
N SER A 283 33.32 10.86 -5.55
CA SER A 283 33.88 9.56 -5.19
C SER A 283 33.42 9.03 -3.83
N GLY A 284 32.89 9.90 -2.96
CA GLY A 284 32.56 9.61 -1.58
C GLY A 284 33.76 9.29 -0.72
N LYS A 285 34.97 9.70 -1.13
CA LYS A 285 36.25 9.48 -0.41
C LYS A 285 36.79 10.77 0.19
N ILE A 286 37.55 10.62 1.25
CA ILE A 286 38.30 11.73 1.81
C ILE A 286 39.57 11.89 0.99
N VAL A 287 39.74 13.05 0.33
CA VAL A 287 40.80 13.28 -0.64
C VAL A 287 41.96 14.11 -0.07
N GLU A 288 41.74 14.93 0.95
CA GLU A 288 42.79 15.68 1.62
C GLU A 288 42.76 15.39 3.10
N VAL A 289 43.91 15.00 3.66
CA VAL A 289 44.08 14.71 5.08
C VAL A 289 45.33 15.43 5.57
N SER A 290 45.20 16.29 6.56
CA SER A 290 46.27 17.14 7.02
C SER A 290 47.38 16.44 7.79
N ASP A 291 47.04 15.43 8.59
CA ASP A 291 48.00 14.60 9.33
C ASP A 291 47.38 13.30 9.81
N TYR A 292 47.74 12.20 9.16
CA TYR A 292 47.27 10.86 9.53
C TYR A 292 47.89 10.33 10.85
N ASN A 293 48.95 10.93 11.33
CA ASN A 293 49.74 10.38 12.43
C ASN A 293 49.44 11.00 13.80
N ASP A 294 48.53 11.96 13.88
CA ASP A 294 48.14 12.52 15.18
C ASP A 294 46.96 11.72 15.80
N PRO A 295 47.23 10.82 16.75
CA PRO A 295 46.21 10.02 17.39
C PRO A 295 45.21 10.83 18.22
N ASN A 296 45.58 12.05 18.63
CA ASN A 296 44.71 12.88 19.47
C ASN A 296 43.64 13.59 18.69
N SER A 297 43.73 13.55 17.40
CA SER A 297 42.90 14.32 16.52
C SER A 297 41.50 13.71 16.31
N LEU A 298 41.28 12.48 16.74
CA LEU A 298 39.97 11.79 16.68
C LEU A 298 39.24 11.72 18.03
N THR A 299 39.87 12.20 19.10
CA THR A 299 39.37 12.00 20.46
C THR A 299 38.28 12.98 20.90
N SER A 300 38.08 14.07 20.18
CA SER A 300 37.00 15.03 20.49
C SER A 300 36.35 15.53 19.22
N LEU A 301 35.28 14.87 18.83
CA LEU A 301 34.37 15.44 17.88
C LEU A 301 33.47 16.43 18.62
N GLU A 302 33.51 17.66 18.21
CA GLU A 302 32.53 18.63 18.65
C GLU A 302 31.13 18.12 18.30
N SER A 303 30.19 18.23 19.23
CA SER A 303 28.81 17.83 19.01
C SER A 303 28.26 18.58 17.79
N GLY A 304 28.05 17.86 16.72
CA GLY A 304 27.38 18.41 15.56
C GLY A 304 25.90 18.67 15.90
N ILE A 305 25.48 19.90 15.70
CA ILE A 305 24.03 20.22 15.79
C ILE A 305 23.43 19.98 14.41
N ILE A 306 22.56 18.99 14.32
CA ILE A 306 21.74 18.80 13.12
C ILE A 306 20.44 19.58 13.32
N ASN A 307 20.24 20.57 12.47
CA ASN A 307 18.98 21.30 12.45
C ASN A 307 17.96 20.53 11.63
N ILE A 308 16.94 20.00 12.28
CA ILE A 308 15.77 19.40 11.64
C ILE A 308 14.69 20.47 11.66
N ASN A 309 14.38 21.01 10.49
CA ASN A 309 13.49 22.16 10.33
C ASN A 309 12.12 21.77 9.74
N SER A 310 11.91 20.53 9.42
CA SER A 310 10.69 20.04 8.76
C SER A 310 10.32 18.65 9.24
N ASP A 311 9.09 18.26 8.95
CA ASP A 311 8.61 16.93 9.23
C ASP A 311 9.35 15.93 8.36
N SER A 312 10.03 15.00 9.01
CA SER A 312 10.92 14.10 8.31
C SER A 312 11.30 12.88 9.14
N ILE A 313 11.53 11.78 8.47
CA ILE A 313 12.25 10.63 9.00
C ILE A 313 13.65 10.70 8.42
N ASN A 314 14.62 10.77 9.30
CA ASN A 314 16.00 10.96 8.91
C ASN A 314 16.77 9.70 9.29
N GLU A 315 17.61 9.23 8.39
CA GLU A 315 18.59 8.19 8.66
C GLU A 315 19.96 8.83 8.71
N LEU A 316 20.57 8.79 9.89
CA LEU A 316 21.97 9.17 10.07
C LEU A 316 22.81 7.91 9.97
N SER A 317 23.58 7.79 8.91
CA SER A 317 24.57 6.74 8.71
C SER A 317 25.94 7.28 9.00
N VAL A 318 26.68 6.62 9.90
CA VAL A 318 28.01 7.05 10.33
C VAL A 318 29.01 5.93 10.13
N TYR A 319 30.15 6.23 9.56
CA TYR A 319 31.29 5.33 9.47
C TYR A 319 32.61 6.10 9.56
N VAL A 320 33.66 5.39 9.91
CA VAL A 320 35.06 5.89 9.82
C VAL A 320 35.66 5.39 8.52
N GLU A 321 36.43 6.23 7.88
CA GLU A 321 37.30 5.87 6.77
C GLU A 321 38.77 6.04 7.21
N ASP A 322 39.62 5.02 6.97
CA ASP A 322 41.03 5.07 7.24
C ASP A 322 41.86 5.51 6.01
N ALA A 323 43.17 5.66 6.17
CA ALA A 323 44.05 6.04 5.08
C ALA A 323 44.19 4.94 4.01
N ALA A 324 43.81 3.71 4.30
CA ALA A 324 43.77 2.63 3.33
C ALA A 324 42.45 2.66 2.51
N GLY A 325 41.49 3.50 2.89
CA GLY A 325 40.18 3.57 2.28
C GLY A 325 39.19 2.51 2.81
N ASN A 326 39.48 1.88 3.95
CA ASN A 326 38.51 1.03 4.61
C ASN A 326 37.44 1.89 5.24
N ARG A 327 36.24 1.34 5.22
CA ARG A 327 35.12 1.92 5.92
C ARG A 327 34.69 0.96 7.02
N SER A 328 34.47 1.52 8.20
CA SER A 328 33.89 0.77 9.30
C SER A 328 32.49 0.27 8.91
N ASN A 329 31.95 -0.62 9.70
CA ASN A 329 30.51 -0.88 9.59
C ASN A 329 29.76 0.44 9.71
N ILE A 330 28.77 0.60 8.86
CA ILE A 330 27.86 1.73 8.93
C ILE A 330 26.96 1.51 10.14
N THR A 331 27.00 2.47 11.07
CA THR A 331 26.02 2.50 12.16
C THR A 331 24.92 3.48 11.79
N THR A 332 23.69 3.03 11.81
CA THR A 332 22.54 3.85 11.44
C THR A 332 21.71 4.21 12.66
N TYR A 333 21.21 5.43 12.66
CA TYR A 333 20.34 5.99 13.68
C TYR A 333 19.14 6.62 12.99
N GLU A 334 17.96 6.23 13.43
CA GLU A 334 16.74 6.85 12.94
C GLU A 334 16.42 8.08 13.80
N ILE A 335 16.24 9.22 13.14
CA ILE A 335 15.88 10.49 13.77
C ILE A 335 14.54 10.94 13.18
N LYS A 336 13.51 10.89 13.99
CA LYS A 336 12.14 11.20 13.58
C LYS A 336 11.72 12.57 14.06
N ALA A 337 11.32 13.42 13.16
CA ALA A 337 10.81 14.75 13.47
C ALA A 337 9.41 14.95 12.86
N ASP A 338 8.51 15.42 13.67
CA ASP A 338 7.16 15.83 13.27
C ASP A 338 6.73 17.04 14.11
N PHE A 339 6.66 18.20 13.48
CA PHE A 339 6.31 19.46 14.12
C PHE A 339 4.89 19.93 13.78
N ILE A 340 4.19 19.21 12.91
CA ILE A 340 2.85 19.56 12.45
C ILE A 340 1.82 18.76 13.23
N ALA A 341 0.97 19.46 13.93
CA ALA A 341 -0.17 18.82 14.57
C ALA A 341 -1.14 18.27 13.51
N PRO A 342 -1.89 17.22 13.85
CA PRO A 342 -2.89 16.67 12.94
C PRO A 342 -3.78 17.75 12.32
N ASN A 343 -3.98 17.68 11.02
CA ASN A 343 -4.75 18.67 10.28
C ASN A 343 -5.84 17.99 9.42
N GLN A 344 -6.52 18.76 8.57
CA GLN A 344 -7.60 18.27 7.70
C GLN A 344 -8.57 17.36 8.45
N ILE A 345 -8.93 17.78 9.68
CA ILE A 345 -9.88 17.03 10.47
C ILE A 345 -11.24 17.07 9.75
N THR A 346 -11.75 15.90 9.42
CA THR A 346 -13.03 15.72 8.76
C THR A 346 -13.91 14.80 9.58
N ALA A 347 -15.20 15.01 9.49
CA ALA A 347 -16.19 14.12 10.08
C ALA A 347 -17.21 13.72 9.03
N THR A 348 -17.69 12.48 9.12
CA THR A 348 -18.72 11.92 8.25
C THR A 348 -19.77 11.27 9.12
N ALA A 349 -21.03 11.63 8.89
CA ALA A 349 -22.16 11.05 9.58
C ALA A 349 -23.04 10.28 8.59
N ASP A 350 -23.25 9.01 8.82
CA ASP A 350 -24.02 8.10 7.94
C ASP A 350 -23.68 8.27 6.44
N GLY A 351 -22.38 8.42 6.13
CA GLY A 351 -21.90 8.56 4.76
C GLY A 351 -21.91 9.99 4.19
N ALA A 352 -22.46 10.96 4.90
CA ALA A 352 -22.45 12.36 4.51
C ALA A 352 -21.33 13.12 5.21
N SER A 353 -20.54 13.92 4.48
CA SER A 353 -19.50 14.76 5.08
C SER A 353 -20.12 15.82 6.00
N MET A 354 -19.51 16.03 7.15
CA MET A 354 -19.92 16.99 8.16
C MET A 354 -18.87 18.09 8.29
N PRO A 355 -19.24 19.38 8.25
CA PRO A 355 -18.30 20.45 8.51
C PRO A 355 -17.65 20.32 9.88
N VAL A 356 -16.36 20.66 9.95
CA VAL A 356 -15.58 20.64 11.20
C VAL A 356 -14.94 22.01 11.40
N HIS A 357 -15.13 22.60 12.57
CA HIS A 357 -14.64 23.91 12.92
C HIS A 357 -13.66 23.82 14.09
N LEU A 358 -12.58 24.60 14.01
CA LEU A 358 -11.63 24.74 15.11
C LEU A 358 -12.20 25.56 16.25
N ASP A 359 -13.14 26.44 15.94
CA ASP A 359 -13.88 27.26 16.93
C ASP A 359 -15.35 27.25 16.54
N ALA A 360 -16.18 26.69 17.43
CA ALA A 360 -17.62 26.56 17.24
C ALA A 360 -18.41 27.72 17.90
N SER A 361 -17.79 28.83 18.22
CA SER A 361 -18.36 29.85 19.09
C SER A 361 -19.49 30.69 18.48
N GLU A 362 -19.66 30.72 17.15
CA GLU A 362 -20.70 31.54 16.50
C GLU A 362 -21.35 30.85 15.28
N GLY A 363 -22.69 30.88 15.22
CA GLY A 363 -23.44 30.49 14.03
C GLY A 363 -23.51 28.97 13.76
N ILE A 364 -23.69 28.18 14.81
CA ILE A 364 -23.80 26.73 14.72
C ILE A 364 -24.91 26.31 13.75
N SER A 365 -24.56 25.59 12.72
CA SER A 365 -25.48 24.94 11.83
C SER A 365 -25.69 23.49 12.25
N TYR A 366 -26.92 23.02 12.14
CA TYR A 366 -27.25 21.64 12.47
C TYR A 366 -27.49 20.82 11.20
N ARG A 367 -26.88 19.64 11.18
CA ARG A 367 -27.17 18.63 10.17
C ARG A 367 -27.96 17.51 10.83
N VAL A 368 -29.03 17.14 10.18
CA VAL A 368 -29.94 16.10 10.65
C VAL A 368 -29.72 14.83 9.85
N PHE A 369 -29.69 13.71 10.55
CA PHE A 369 -29.38 12.42 9.97
C PHE A 369 -30.40 11.38 10.43
N SER A 370 -30.13 10.14 10.07
CA SER A 370 -31.04 9.02 10.09
C SER A 370 -31.82 8.81 11.39
N LYS A 371 -32.85 8.06 11.27
CA LYS A 371 -33.96 7.86 12.22
C LYS A 371 -33.70 6.94 13.42
N SER A 372 -32.68 6.12 13.42
CA SER A 372 -32.50 5.13 14.51
C SER A 372 -31.31 5.45 15.41
N SER A 373 -30.21 5.82 14.84
CA SER A 373 -29.01 6.32 15.49
C SER A 373 -28.07 6.82 14.38
N ILE A 374 -27.21 7.75 14.71
CA ILE A 374 -26.23 8.26 13.77
C ILE A 374 -24.90 7.56 14.04
N SER A 375 -24.36 6.87 13.04
CA SER A 375 -22.98 6.48 13.05
C SER A 375 -22.13 7.61 12.49
N MET A 376 -21.26 8.17 13.32
CA MET A 376 -20.38 9.24 12.92
C MET A 376 -18.94 8.81 13.01
N SER A 377 -18.20 8.95 11.91
CA SER A 377 -16.77 8.69 11.83
C SER A 377 -16.00 9.96 11.58
N GLY A 378 -14.81 10.04 12.16
CA GLY A 378 -13.91 11.17 11.99
C GLY A 378 -12.57 10.72 11.45
N GLN A 379 -11.91 11.60 10.74
CA GLN A 379 -10.57 11.40 10.20
C GLN A 379 -9.75 12.68 10.39
N ALA A 380 -8.43 12.48 10.49
CA ALA A 380 -7.46 13.54 10.47
C ALA A 380 -6.24 13.11 9.67
N GLN A 381 -5.53 14.06 9.11
CA GLN A 381 -4.24 13.82 8.50
C GLN A 381 -3.16 14.02 9.55
N TYR A 382 -2.34 13.00 9.80
CA TYR A 382 -1.39 12.94 10.91
C TYR A 382 0.05 13.28 10.54
N GLY A 383 0.29 13.59 9.31
CA GLY A 383 1.67 13.81 8.86
C GLY A 383 2.49 12.53 8.89
N ILE A 384 3.79 12.71 9.11
CA ILE A 384 4.79 11.63 8.98
C ILE A 384 4.82 10.70 10.20
N SER A 385 4.38 11.16 11.38
CA SER A 385 4.42 10.36 12.62
C SER A 385 3.23 9.43 12.79
N GLU A 386 2.30 9.49 11.87
CA GLU A 386 1.08 8.70 11.87
C GLU A 386 0.16 8.96 13.09
N LYS A 387 -0.89 8.22 13.17
CA LYS A 387 -1.89 8.35 14.22
C LYS A 387 -1.44 7.71 15.52
N LYS A 388 -1.48 8.47 16.62
CA LYS A 388 -1.38 7.94 17.98
C LYS A 388 -2.75 7.70 18.60
N SER A 389 -3.61 8.69 18.54
CA SER A 389 -4.97 8.56 19.04
C SER A 389 -5.92 9.50 18.33
N PHE A 390 -7.16 9.11 18.28
CA PHE A 390 -8.27 9.92 17.80
C PHE A 390 -9.46 9.68 18.71
N SER A 391 -10.07 10.74 19.20
CA SER A 391 -11.24 10.65 20.06
C SER A 391 -12.35 11.56 19.56
N MET A 392 -13.57 11.08 19.68
CA MET A 392 -14.79 11.84 19.39
C MET A 392 -15.72 11.76 20.58
N THR A 393 -16.35 12.89 20.93
CA THR A 393 -17.26 12.96 22.06
C THR A 393 -18.40 13.92 21.75
N LEU A 394 -19.64 13.47 21.89
CA LEU A 394 -20.80 14.34 21.75
C LEU A 394 -20.91 15.27 22.97
N THR A 395 -21.01 16.55 22.70
CA THR A 395 -21.24 17.55 23.74
C THR A 395 -22.64 18.16 23.61
N LYS A 396 -23.28 18.50 24.70
CA LYS A 396 -24.51 19.29 24.63
C LYS A 396 -24.20 20.75 24.34
N GLU A 397 -25.14 21.46 23.78
CA GLU A 397 -25.01 22.82 23.24
C GLU A 397 -24.35 23.87 24.16
N GLN A 398 -24.18 23.62 25.42
CA GLN A 398 -23.50 24.49 26.34
C GLN A 398 -22.70 23.69 27.39
N GLY A 399 -21.57 23.17 26.98
CA GLY A 399 -20.50 22.86 27.92
C GLY A 399 -20.59 21.58 28.74
N GLY A 400 -21.38 20.63 28.36
CA GLY A 400 -21.38 19.31 28.99
C GLY A 400 -20.89 18.22 28.06
N VAL A 401 -19.79 17.56 28.40
CA VAL A 401 -19.36 16.36 27.68
C VAL A 401 -20.30 15.20 28.00
N SER A 402 -21.13 14.82 27.08
CA SER A 402 -21.92 13.60 27.17
C SER A 402 -21.73 12.82 25.89
N GLY A 403 -21.05 11.69 25.93
CA GLY A 403 -20.88 10.84 24.76
C GLY A 403 -19.90 9.74 25.02
N SER A 404 -19.94 8.76 24.17
CA SER A 404 -19.04 7.64 24.13
C SER A 404 -18.14 7.74 22.91
N GLY A 405 -17.03 7.03 22.89
CA GLY A 405 -16.17 6.96 21.73
C GLY A 405 -14.80 7.58 21.90
N ALA A 406 -14.40 7.94 23.12
CA ALA A 406 -13.02 8.33 23.39
C ALA A 406 -12.05 7.21 22.96
N GLY A 407 -11.06 7.56 22.16
CA GLY A 407 -10.06 6.62 21.64
C GLY A 407 -10.50 5.81 20.41
N THR A 408 -11.64 6.13 19.81
CA THR A 408 -12.15 5.50 18.58
C THR A 408 -12.24 6.51 17.43
N ASP A 409 -12.33 5.99 16.19
CA ASP A 409 -12.55 6.81 14.98
C ASP A 409 -14.05 7.05 14.72
N SER A 410 -14.90 6.49 15.52
CA SER A 410 -16.34 6.60 15.36
C SER A 410 -17.08 6.63 16.70
N ILE A 411 -18.22 7.27 16.68
CA ILE A 411 -19.20 7.24 17.77
C ILE A 411 -20.57 6.95 17.19
N SER A 412 -21.44 6.39 18.03
CA SER A 412 -22.86 6.27 17.75
C SER A 412 -23.60 7.34 18.56
N ILE A 413 -24.45 8.12 17.90
CA ILE A 413 -25.31 9.10 18.54
C ILE A 413 -26.71 8.48 18.60
N ASP A 414 -27.22 8.30 19.82
CA ASP A 414 -28.52 7.72 20.06
C ASP A 414 -29.65 8.59 19.50
N PRO A 415 -30.82 8.00 19.22
CA PRO A 415 -31.98 8.72 18.73
C PRO A 415 -32.37 9.86 19.70
N CYS A 416 -32.96 10.90 19.17
CA CYS A 416 -33.44 12.07 19.93
C CYS A 416 -32.32 12.78 20.70
N ASN A 417 -31.12 12.79 20.14
CA ASN A 417 -30.00 13.56 20.68
C ASN A 417 -29.56 14.67 19.72
N ARG A 418 -29.13 15.77 20.29
CA ARG A 418 -28.61 16.95 19.60
C ARG A 418 -27.37 17.47 20.31
N GLY A 419 -26.38 17.88 19.56
CA GLY A 419 -25.15 18.46 20.09
C GLY A 419 -24.07 18.68 19.07
N LEU A 420 -22.90 19.04 19.55
CA LEU A 420 -21.65 19.15 18.78
C LEU A 420 -20.78 17.94 19.08
N VAL A 421 -19.99 17.49 18.10
CA VAL A 421 -18.98 16.46 18.34
C VAL A 421 -17.62 17.11 18.47
N TYR A 422 -17.02 16.95 19.64
CA TYR A 422 -15.64 17.34 19.91
C TYR A 422 -14.71 16.26 19.41
N ILE A 423 -13.71 16.65 18.61
CA ILE A 423 -12.72 15.77 18.05
C ILE A 423 -11.36 16.18 18.58
N CYS A 424 -10.61 15.21 19.08
CA CYS A 424 -9.23 15.40 19.49
C CYS A 424 -8.37 14.38 18.77
N ALA A 425 -7.43 14.84 17.94
CA ALA A 425 -6.46 14.03 17.20
C ALA A 425 -5.06 14.25 17.77
N ILE A 426 -4.33 13.16 18.01
CA ILE A 426 -2.95 13.19 18.49
C ILE A 426 -2.14 12.28 17.59
N ASP A 427 -1.06 12.81 17.01
CA ASP A 427 -0.14 12.07 16.18
C ASP A 427 0.90 11.25 16.98
N GLY A 428 1.73 10.47 16.28
CA GLY A 428 2.77 9.66 16.89
C GLY A 428 3.85 10.45 17.61
N ALA A 429 4.09 11.69 17.21
CA ALA A 429 5.02 12.60 17.86
C ALA A 429 4.45 13.25 19.12
N GLY A 430 3.15 13.17 19.32
CA GLY A 430 2.45 13.77 20.46
C GLY A 430 1.90 15.17 20.19
N ASN A 431 1.94 15.66 18.94
CA ASN A 431 1.27 16.90 18.59
C ASN A 431 -0.25 16.70 18.61
N LYS A 432 -0.96 17.70 19.07
CA LYS A 432 -2.39 17.63 19.33
C LYS A 432 -3.16 18.68 18.54
N SER A 433 -4.27 18.27 17.95
CA SER A 433 -5.28 19.16 17.37
C SER A 433 -6.66 18.86 17.92
N GLU A 434 -7.43 19.89 18.08
CA GLU A 434 -8.80 19.85 18.59
C GLU A 434 -9.72 20.59 17.63
N ALA A 435 -10.88 20.01 17.38
CA ALA A 435 -11.88 20.59 16.52
C ALA A 435 -13.30 20.24 16.99
N TRP A 436 -14.25 21.04 16.56
CA TRP A 436 -15.67 20.84 16.79
C TRP A 436 -16.39 20.67 15.47
N THR A 437 -17.35 19.78 15.42
CA THR A 437 -18.26 19.72 14.26
C THR A 437 -19.32 20.81 14.40
N ASP A 438 -20.02 21.10 13.32
CA ASP A 438 -21.33 21.71 13.39
C ASP A 438 -22.30 20.84 14.20
N GLY A 439 -23.49 21.37 14.48
CA GLY A 439 -24.50 20.65 15.22
C GLY A 439 -24.99 19.39 14.53
N VAL A 440 -25.19 18.35 15.31
CA VAL A 440 -25.74 17.07 14.89
C VAL A 440 -27.08 16.84 15.57
N VAL A 441 -28.11 16.46 14.82
CA VAL A 441 -29.40 16.06 15.31
C VAL A 441 -29.73 14.67 14.89
N SER A 442 -30.07 13.80 15.82
CA SER A 442 -30.63 12.49 15.61
C SER A 442 -32.12 12.50 15.90
N ASP A 443 -32.95 12.16 14.95
CA ASP A 443 -34.41 12.12 15.09
C ASP A 443 -34.95 10.78 14.57
N ASN A 444 -35.72 10.11 15.38
CA ASN A 444 -36.38 8.85 15.02
C ASN A 444 -37.90 8.96 15.03
N MET A 445 -38.45 10.17 15.14
CA MET A 445 -39.88 10.41 15.16
C MET A 445 -40.39 10.68 13.76
N ILE A 446 -41.46 10.03 13.38
CA ILE A 446 -42.10 10.26 12.08
C ILE A 446 -42.96 11.55 12.14
N PRO A 447 -43.04 12.31 11.05
CA PRO A 447 -43.99 13.40 10.96
C PRO A 447 -45.46 12.88 11.14
N THR A 448 -46.27 13.61 11.88
CA THR A 448 -47.64 13.19 12.20
C THR A 448 -48.66 14.33 12.10
N GLY A 449 -49.92 14.09 12.42
CA GLY A 449 -50.85 15.12 12.80
C GLY A 449 -50.72 15.48 14.30
N ASP A 450 -51.39 16.50 14.74
CA ASP A 450 -51.29 17.05 16.14
C ASP A 450 -51.53 16.01 17.24
N THR A 451 -52.36 15.01 17.00
CA THR A 451 -52.82 14.06 18.03
C THR A 451 -52.79 12.60 17.61
N SER A 452 -52.39 12.30 16.38
CA SER A 452 -52.39 10.94 15.79
C SER A 452 -51.00 10.56 15.26
N GLN A 453 -50.84 9.27 14.99
CA GLN A 453 -49.61 8.78 14.29
C GLN A 453 -49.73 8.92 12.78
N GLU A 454 -50.79 9.57 12.29
CA GLU A 454 -51.09 9.74 10.87
C GLU A 454 -51.17 11.22 10.51
N ILE A 455 -50.88 11.56 9.25
CA ILE A 455 -51.12 12.90 8.71
C ILE A 455 -52.60 13.20 8.73
N THR A 456 -52.99 14.40 9.18
CA THR A 456 -54.40 14.80 9.14
C THR A 456 -54.77 15.29 7.75
N ILE A 457 -55.65 14.54 7.07
CA ILE A 457 -56.21 14.82 5.72
C ILE A 457 -57.72 15.08 5.87
N THR A 458 -58.16 16.27 5.57
CA THR A 458 -59.56 16.69 5.77
C THR A 458 -60.16 17.16 4.44
N PRO A 459 -60.80 16.25 3.68
CA PRO A 459 -61.59 16.60 2.50
C PRO A 459 -62.90 17.25 2.91
N ARG A 460 -63.39 18.23 2.16
CA ARG A 460 -64.63 18.98 2.43
C ARG A 460 -65.61 18.86 1.30
N GLY A 461 -66.92 18.89 1.65
CA GLY A 461 -68.00 19.01 0.67
C GLY A 461 -68.65 17.70 0.25
N LYS A 462 -68.42 16.59 0.99
CA LYS A 462 -69.14 15.34 0.77
C LYS A 462 -70.63 15.47 1.15
N ASN A 463 -71.47 14.76 0.41
CA ASN A 463 -72.92 14.62 0.74
C ASN A 463 -73.12 13.57 1.85
N GLU A 464 -74.43 13.30 2.20
CA GLU A 464 -74.77 12.28 3.21
C GLU A 464 -74.37 10.87 2.84
N ALA A 465 -74.31 10.55 1.56
CA ALA A 465 -73.91 9.26 1.03
C ALA A 465 -72.38 9.14 0.85
N GLU A 466 -71.63 10.12 1.32
CA GLU A 466 -70.19 10.22 1.32
C GLU A 466 -69.55 10.47 -0.07
N PHE A 467 -70.32 10.89 -1.07
CA PHE A 467 -69.85 11.26 -2.39
C PHE A 467 -69.52 12.74 -2.54
N TYR A 468 -68.62 13.02 -3.48
CA TYR A 468 -68.32 14.37 -3.95
C TYR A 468 -68.73 14.45 -5.44
N ASN A 469 -69.58 15.43 -5.74
CA ASN A 469 -70.04 15.66 -7.14
C ASN A 469 -69.47 16.97 -7.73
N LYS A 470 -68.41 17.45 -7.19
CA LYS A 470 -67.65 18.63 -7.63
C LYS A 470 -66.22 18.55 -7.09
N ASP A 471 -65.35 19.44 -7.56
CA ASP A 471 -63.99 19.56 -7.07
C ASP A 471 -63.89 19.54 -5.55
N VAL A 472 -62.95 18.73 -5.02
CA VAL A 472 -62.83 18.49 -3.60
C VAL A 472 -61.73 19.35 -3.03
N GLU A 473 -62.06 20.25 -2.11
CA GLU A 473 -61.12 21.00 -1.29
C GLU A 473 -60.58 20.09 -0.17
N VAL A 474 -59.28 19.94 -0.10
CA VAL A 474 -58.63 19.15 0.95
C VAL A 474 -57.64 20.02 1.71
N SER A 475 -57.74 19.98 3.04
CA SER A 475 -56.76 20.55 3.96
C SER A 475 -55.83 19.47 4.50
N VAL A 476 -54.53 19.74 4.53
CA VAL A 476 -53.52 18.82 5.05
C VAL A 476 -52.81 19.47 6.21
N HIS A 477 -52.64 18.75 7.32
CA HIS A 477 -51.92 19.19 8.48
C HIS A 477 -50.88 18.17 8.90
N VAL A 478 -49.61 18.60 8.98
CA VAL A 478 -48.45 17.77 9.33
C VAL A 478 -47.60 18.51 10.39
N VAL A 479 -47.14 17.76 11.36
CA VAL A 479 -46.24 18.25 12.41
C VAL A 479 -45.10 17.25 12.58
N ASP A 480 -43.90 17.76 12.69
CA ASP A 480 -42.74 16.97 13.05
C ASP A 480 -42.50 17.00 14.55
N ALA A 481 -42.55 15.83 15.20
CA ALA A 481 -42.21 15.59 16.60
C ALA A 481 -42.71 16.70 17.61
N PRO A 482 -44.02 16.93 17.76
CA PRO A 482 -44.57 18.08 18.44
C PRO A 482 -44.19 18.19 19.92
N ASN A 483 -43.69 17.14 20.54
CA ASN A 483 -43.41 17.04 21.97
C ASN A 483 -41.94 16.76 22.31
N ASN A 484 -41.03 16.88 21.36
CA ASN A 484 -39.61 16.61 21.57
C ASN A 484 -38.75 17.79 21.08
N ASP A 485 -37.82 18.24 21.91
CA ASP A 485 -36.92 19.37 21.59
C ASP A 485 -35.80 18.99 20.61
N ASN A 486 -35.65 17.69 20.31
CA ASN A 486 -34.56 17.15 19.45
C ASN A 486 -35.07 16.65 18.08
N TYR A 487 -36.10 17.26 17.55
CA TYR A 487 -36.65 16.93 16.24
C TYR A 487 -35.83 17.51 15.08
N ALA A 488 -36.03 16.96 13.91
CA ALA A 488 -35.32 17.29 12.69
C ALA A 488 -35.93 18.46 11.91
N GLY A 489 -37.25 18.64 12.01
CA GLY A 489 -38.06 19.52 11.18
C GLY A 489 -38.44 18.88 9.83
N LEU A 490 -39.57 19.34 9.29
CA LEU A 490 -40.07 18.86 8.00
C LEU A 490 -39.15 19.25 6.86
N LYS A 491 -38.80 18.27 6.02
CA LYS A 491 -38.05 18.43 4.78
C LYS A 491 -38.99 18.58 3.57
N SER A 492 -39.98 17.71 3.46
CA SER A 492 -40.91 17.78 2.34
C SER A 492 -42.29 17.22 2.70
N VAL A 493 -43.29 17.80 2.10
CA VAL A 493 -44.66 17.24 2.06
C VAL A 493 -45.10 17.20 0.62
N THR A 494 -45.49 16.03 0.16
CA THR A 494 -45.99 15.81 -1.20
C THR A 494 -47.34 15.13 -1.16
N TYR A 495 -48.11 15.31 -2.19
CA TYR A 495 -49.34 14.55 -2.35
C TYR A 495 -49.40 13.85 -3.70
N THR A 496 -50.14 12.77 -3.73
CA THR A 496 -50.52 12.00 -4.93
C THR A 496 -52.03 11.87 -4.91
N VAL A 497 -52.66 12.26 -5.98
CA VAL A 497 -54.09 12.02 -6.22
C VAL A 497 -54.23 10.94 -7.29
N GLY A 498 -55.18 10.06 -7.16
CA GLY A 498 -55.40 9.03 -8.14
C GLY A 498 -56.75 8.36 -7.99
N LYS A 499 -57.02 7.44 -8.88
CA LYS A 499 -58.23 6.60 -8.91
C LYS A 499 -57.89 5.18 -9.40
N ASP A 500 -58.61 4.20 -8.87
CA ASP A 500 -58.51 2.80 -9.26
C ASP A 500 -57.04 2.28 -9.30
N GLY A 501 -56.26 2.69 -8.30
CA GLY A 501 -54.83 2.34 -8.17
C GLY A 501 -53.86 3.11 -9.07
N ASN A 502 -54.37 4.00 -9.94
CA ASN A 502 -53.51 4.79 -10.85
C ASN A 502 -53.47 6.26 -10.41
N ALA A 503 -52.28 6.80 -10.35
CA ALA A 503 -52.08 8.22 -10.04
C ALA A 503 -52.48 9.09 -11.25
N THR A 504 -53.26 10.12 -11.00
CA THR A 504 -53.60 11.20 -11.95
C THR A 504 -52.72 12.40 -11.76
N GLN A 505 -52.27 12.63 -10.53
CA GLN A 505 -51.24 13.59 -10.16
C GLN A 505 -50.34 12.89 -9.15
N ALA A 506 -49.08 12.75 -9.47
CA ALA A 506 -48.12 12.04 -8.61
C ALA A 506 -47.10 13.00 -8.00
N ASN A 507 -46.84 12.82 -6.71
CA ASN A 507 -45.76 13.48 -5.97
C ASN A 507 -45.72 15.00 -6.12
N VAL A 508 -46.85 15.65 -6.08
CA VAL A 508 -46.92 17.12 -6.18
C VAL A 508 -46.44 17.73 -4.86
N SER A 509 -45.46 18.61 -4.94
CA SER A 509 -44.91 19.25 -3.77
C SER A 509 -45.89 20.26 -3.16
N MET A 510 -46.09 20.13 -1.87
CA MET A 510 -46.81 21.11 -1.06
C MET A 510 -45.83 21.93 -0.23
N TYR A 511 -44.80 21.30 0.27
CA TYR A 511 -43.74 21.93 1.04
C TYR A 511 -42.37 21.28 0.66
N SER A 512 -41.35 22.09 0.55
CA SER A 512 -39.99 21.60 0.36
C SER A 512 -38.99 22.54 1.01
N ASN A 513 -38.11 21.94 1.80
CA ASN A 513 -36.91 22.54 2.32
C ASN A 513 -35.76 21.56 2.16
N GLU A 514 -35.08 21.65 1.05
CA GLU A 514 -34.00 20.71 0.68
C GLU A 514 -32.65 21.03 1.34
N ALA A 515 -32.60 22.02 2.24
CA ALA A 515 -31.37 22.34 2.96
C ALA A 515 -30.88 21.13 3.76
N SER A 516 -29.66 20.71 3.50
CA SER A 516 -29.03 19.61 4.24
C SER A 516 -28.40 20.07 5.57
N VAL A 517 -28.27 21.38 5.73
CA VAL A 517 -27.75 22.04 6.93
C VAL A 517 -28.73 23.14 7.32
N LEU A 518 -29.14 23.14 8.55
CA LEU A 518 -30.12 24.06 9.09
C LEU A 518 -29.57 24.77 10.33
N SER A 519 -29.89 26.04 10.51
CA SER A 519 -29.75 26.68 11.85
C SER A 519 -30.79 26.12 12.80
N LEU A 520 -30.60 26.31 14.07
CA LEU A 520 -31.58 25.92 15.10
C LEU A 520 -32.94 26.58 14.88
N ASP A 521 -32.94 27.84 14.46
CA ASP A 521 -34.16 28.57 14.17
C ASP A 521 -34.89 28.04 12.94
N GLN A 522 -34.14 27.60 11.93
CA GLN A 522 -34.72 26.92 10.73
C GLN A 522 -35.33 25.57 11.09
N ILE A 523 -34.70 24.79 11.94
CA ILE A 523 -35.25 23.54 12.44
C ILE A 523 -36.58 23.82 13.15
N ARG A 524 -36.58 24.79 14.07
CA ARG A 524 -37.78 25.16 14.82
C ARG A 524 -38.90 25.70 13.93
N SER A 525 -38.56 26.50 12.92
CA SER A 525 -39.56 27.05 12.00
C SER A 525 -40.12 26.01 11.02
N SER A 526 -39.37 24.96 10.69
CA SER A 526 -39.82 23.84 9.84
C SER A 526 -40.52 22.72 10.59
N GLN A 527 -40.71 22.84 11.90
CA GLN A 527 -41.40 21.85 12.73
C GLN A 527 -42.83 21.61 12.26
N LYS A 528 -43.52 22.65 11.89
CA LYS A 528 -44.95 22.63 11.64
C LYS A 528 -45.25 23.06 10.22
N TYR A 529 -45.99 22.22 9.52
CA TYR A 529 -46.60 22.57 8.27
C TYR A 529 -48.12 22.56 8.48
N SER A 530 -48.77 23.61 8.18
CA SER A 530 -50.23 23.65 8.33
C SER A 530 -50.88 24.48 7.25
N ASP A 531 -52.04 24.02 6.83
CA ASP A 531 -53.12 24.74 6.17
C ASP A 531 -52.91 25.09 4.70
N ASP A 532 -52.15 24.34 3.93
CA ASP A 532 -52.31 24.43 2.51
C ASP A 532 -53.51 23.64 2.05
N LYS A 533 -54.25 24.26 1.16
CA LYS A 533 -55.42 23.70 0.54
C LYS A 533 -55.09 23.28 -0.85
N LEU A 534 -55.38 22.06 -1.18
CA LEU A 534 -55.36 21.60 -2.53
C LEU A 534 -56.78 21.33 -3.02
N ILE A 535 -56.94 21.35 -4.34
CA ILE A 535 -58.20 21.07 -5.01
C ILE A 535 -58.00 19.84 -5.87
N ILE A 536 -58.78 18.78 -5.62
CA ILE A 536 -58.82 17.59 -6.44
C ILE A 536 -59.87 17.82 -7.53
N ASN A 537 -59.45 17.79 -8.78
CA ASN A 537 -60.35 17.92 -9.91
C ASN A 537 -61.25 16.67 -10.00
N ALA A 538 -62.54 16.88 -9.83
CA ALA A 538 -63.50 15.78 -9.76
C ALA A 538 -63.62 15.02 -11.07
N VAL A 539 -63.62 15.71 -12.22
CA VAL A 539 -63.75 15.06 -13.54
C VAL A 539 -62.57 14.12 -13.83
N GLN A 540 -61.38 14.52 -13.47
CA GLN A 540 -60.17 13.71 -13.68
C GLN A 540 -60.12 12.50 -12.76
N ASN A 541 -60.66 12.63 -11.58
CA ASN A 541 -60.58 11.65 -10.49
C ASN A 541 -61.90 10.94 -10.20
N GLU A 542 -62.84 10.98 -11.12
CA GLU A 542 -64.11 10.32 -10.98
C GLU A 542 -63.96 8.82 -10.81
N SER A 543 -64.27 8.31 -9.65
CA SER A 543 -64.23 6.90 -9.26
C SER A 543 -64.76 6.71 -7.84
N ASN A 544 -65.31 5.55 -7.56
CA ASN A 544 -65.66 5.10 -6.20
C ASN A 544 -64.40 4.77 -5.38
N HIS A 545 -63.23 4.69 -6.03
CA HIS A 545 -61.93 4.39 -5.47
C HIS A 545 -60.91 5.50 -5.80
N ALA A 546 -61.40 6.73 -5.78
CA ALA A 546 -60.49 7.87 -5.81
C ALA A 546 -59.74 7.98 -4.46
N TYR A 547 -58.54 8.50 -4.49
CA TYR A 547 -57.72 8.64 -3.28
C TYR A 547 -56.81 9.88 -3.33
N ILE A 548 -56.48 10.33 -2.16
CA ILE A 548 -55.36 11.22 -1.91
C ILE A 548 -54.41 10.54 -0.95
N ALA A 549 -53.15 10.45 -1.31
CA ALA A 549 -52.06 10.00 -0.45
C ALA A 549 -51.12 11.18 -0.18
N VAL A 550 -50.88 11.50 1.07
CA VAL A 550 -49.93 12.54 1.49
C VAL A 550 -48.73 11.87 2.10
N THR A 551 -47.56 12.22 1.62
CA THR A 551 -46.29 11.74 2.13
C THR A 551 -45.53 12.90 2.71
N ALA A 552 -45.16 12.80 3.98
CA ALA A 552 -44.28 13.75 4.66
C ALA A 552 -42.98 13.08 5.02
N THR A 553 -41.89 13.84 4.83
CA THR A 553 -40.52 13.42 5.17
C THR A 553 -39.87 14.54 5.96
N ASP A 554 -39.22 14.21 7.06
CA ASP A 554 -38.40 15.12 7.83
C ASP A 554 -36.94 15.17 7.33
N HIS A 555 -36.12 16.01 7.91
CA HIS A 555 -34.69 16.10 7.60
C HIS A 555 -33.87 14.89 8.08
N ALA A 556 -34.39 14.10 9.01
CA ALA A 556 -33.78 12.85 9.45
C ALA A 556 -34.07 11.68 8.51
N GLY A 557 -34.97 11.87 7.53
CA GLY A 557 -35.41 10.85 6.60
C GLY A 557 -36.54 9.96 7.12
N ASN A 558 -37.17 10.31 8.25
CA ASN A 558 -38.36 9.61 8.67
C ASN A 558 -39.50 10.00 7.73
N THR A 559 -40.18 9.00 7.26
CA THR A 559 -41.25 9.20 6.25
C THR A 559 -42.53 8.51 6.69
N VAL A 560 -43.65 9.19 6.48
CA VAL A 560 -44.98 8.64 6.69
C VAL A 560 -45.81 8.94 5.46
N THR A 561 -46.66 8.02 5.11
CA THR A 561 -47.67 8.21 4.06
C THR A 561 -49.05 7.87 4.63
N THR A 562 -49.95 8.82 4.56
CA THR A 562 -51.35 8.62 4.93
C THR A 562 -52.21 8.72 3.68
N THR A 563 -53.08 7.76 3.48
CA THR A 563 -53.98 7.72 2.33
C THR A 563 -55.44 7.88 2.79
N LYS A 564 -56.18 8.74 2.10
CA LYS A 564 -57.61 8.94 2.30
C LYS A 564 -58.37 8.57 1.02
N GLU A 565 -59.25 7.61 1.15
CA GLU A 565 -60.16 7.24 0.05
C GLU A 565 -61.28 8.26 -0.09
N LEU A 566 -61.70 8.47 -1.32
CA LEU A 566 -62.75 9.41 -1.71
C LEU A 566 -63.66 8.70 -2.72
N LYS A 567 -64.93 9.06 -2.69
CA LYS A 567 -65.90 8.63 -3.73
C LYS A 567 -66.27 9.88 -4.51
N ILE A 568 -65.79 9.94 -5.75
CA ILE A 568 -66.01 11.11 -6.62
C ILE A 568 -66.81 10.66 -7.81
N ASP A 569 -67.96 11.31 -8.02
CA ASP A 569 -68.83 11.06 -9.12
C ASP A 569 -69.52 12.36 -9.60
N VAL A 570 -69.28 12.71 -10.83
CA VAL A 570 -69.81 13.93 -11.50
C VAL A 570 -70.63 13.57 -12.73
N THR A 571 -70.74 12.29 -13.05
CA THR A 571 -71.49 11.81 -14.19
C THR A 571 -72.95 11.78 -13.83
N LYS A 572 -73.75 12.35 -14.67
CA LYS A 572 -75.22 12.29 -14.49
C LYS A 572 -75.76 10.98 -15.03
N PRO A 573 -76.83 10.40 -14.39
CA PRO A 573 -77.51 9.27 -14.92
C PRO A 573 -78.03 9.51 -16.33
N GLU A 574 -77.78 8.59 -17.27
CA GLU A 574 -78.31 8.60 -18.65
C GLU A 574 -79.56 7.73 -18.71
N ILE A 575 -80.69 8.33 -19.07
CA ILE A 575 -81.94 7.63 -19.13
C ILE A 575 -82.32 7.34 -20.62
N GLU A 576 -82.53 6.07 -20.94
CA GLU A 576 -82.97 5.63 -22.25
C GLU A 576 -84.33 4.92 -22.10
N ILE A 577 -85.30 5.33 -22.90
CA ILE A 577 -86.60 4.78 -22.88
C ILE A 577 -86.88 4.11 -24.23
N SER A 578 -87.28 2.87 -24.21
CA SER A 578 -87.63 2.10 -25.39
C SER A 578 -88.92 1.33 -25.15
N PHE A 579 -89.58 0.92 -26.22
CA PHE A 579 -90.84 0.17 -26.17
C PHE A 579 -90.65 -1.19 -26.83
N ASP A 580 -91.51 -2.16 -26.40
CA ASP A 580 -91.51 -3.56 -26.81
C ASP A 580 -91.90 -3.82 -28.29
N THR A 581 -92.49 -2.85 -28.95
CA THR A 581 -92.82 -2.95 -30.38
C THR A 581 -92.80 -1.55 -31.02
N ASP A 582 -92.40 -1.50 -32.30
CA ASP A 582 -92.29 -0.26 -33.07
C ASP A 582 -93.55 0.03 -33.89
N ALA A 583 -94.46 -0.96 -34.00
CA ALA A 583 -95.62 -0.86 -34.93
C ALA A 583 -96.87 -0.42 -34.18
N ALA A 584 -97.17 0.87 -34.29
CA ALA A 584 -98.52 1.34 -33.97
C ALA A 584 -99.51 0.85 -35.03
N GLN A 585 -100.68 0.54 -34.60
CA GLN A 585 -101.76 0.09 -35.52
C GLN A 585 -102.29 1.24 -36.35
N ASN A 586 -102.26 2.44 -35.80
CA ASN A 586 -102.66 3.68 -36.50
C ASN A 586 -101.91 4.84 -35.76
N GLU A 587 -100.88 5.33 -36.38
CA GLU A 587 -99.98 6.41 -35.85
C GLU A 587 -99.55 6.20 -34.38
N ARG A 588 -100.40 6.50 -33.42
CA ARG A 588 -100.10 6.48 -31.98
C ARG A 588 -100.97 5.45 -31.21
N TYR A 589 -101.83 4.70 -31.87
CA TYR A 589 -102.76 3.77 -31.23
C TYR A 589 -102.23 2.35 -31.30
N TYR A 590 -102.35 1.65 -30.18
CA TYR A 590 -101.95 0.24 -30.03
C TYR A 590 -103.11 -0.55 -29.51
N ASN A 591 -103.30 -1.77 -30.00
CA ASN A 591 -104.38 -2.67 -29.59
C ASN A 591 -103.88 -3.80 -28.68
N THR A 592 -102.70 -3.67 -28.14
CA THR A 592 -102.08 -4.60 -27.18
C THR A 592 -101.45 -3.79 -26.04
N ASN A 593 -101.18 -4.44 -24.89
CA ASN A 593 -100.42 -3.80 -23.80
C ASN A 593 -99.09 -3.28 -24.32
N ARG A 594 -98.75 -2.09 -23.88
CA ARG A 594 -97.44 -1.49 -24.17
C ARG A 594 -96.56 -1.64 -22.93
N VAL A 595 -95.33 -2.01 -23.18
CA VAL A 595 -94.30 -2.05 -22.14
C VAL A 595 -93.19 -1.05 -22.47
N ALA A 596 -93.03 -0.05 -21.65
CA ALA A 596 -91.88 0.81 -21.68
C ALA A 596 -90.76 0.16 -20.89
N ARG A 597 -89.65 0.02 -21.53
CA ARG A 597 -88.38 -0.35 -20.90
C ARG A 597 -87.62 0.92 -20.61
N ILE A 598 -87.21 1.10 -19.35
CA ILE A 598 -86.43 2.22 -18.91
C ILE A 598 -85.10 1.65 -18.52
N ASP A 599 -84.03 2.07 -19.23
CA ASP A 599 -82.64 1.80 -18.93
C ASP A 599 -82.00 3.05 -18.36
N ILE A 600 -81.46 2.93 -17.17
CA ILE A 600 -80.65 4.02 -16.56
C ILE A 600 -79.20 3.53 -16.48
N LYS A 601 -78.29 4.23 -17.19
CA LYS A 601 -76.91 3.96 -17.13
C LYS A 601 -76.30 4.85 -16.04
N GLU A 602 -75.91 4.25 -14.91
CA GLU A 602 -75.36 4.92 -13.76
C GLU A 602 -74.69 3.90 -12.86
N LEU A 603 -73.40 4.17 -12.47
CA LEU A 603 -72.63 3.29 -11.56
C LEU A 603 -73.13 3.38 -10.12
N ASN A 604 -73.41 4.57 -9.67
CA ASN A 604 -73.89 4.87 -8.31
C ASN A 604 -75.42 5.04 -8.23
N PHE A 605 -76.09 4.17 -8.87
CA PHE A 605 -77.56 4.16 -8.97
C PHE A 605 -78.22 3.81 -7.62
N ASP A 606 -79.23 4.61 -7.26
CA ASP A 606 -80.16 4.27 -6.17
C ASP A 606 -81.59 4.26 -6.72
N PRO A 607 -82.26 3.08 -6.71
CA PRO A 607 -83.60 2.98 -7.20
C PRO A 607 -84.60 3.83 -6.41
N ASN A 608 -84.26 4.21 -5.17
CA ASN A 608 -85.13 5.08 -4.37
C ASN A 608 -85.07 6.56 -4.78
N GLN A 609 -84.08 6.91 -5.61
CA GLN A 609 -83.88 8.27 -6.10
C GLN A 609 -84.44 8.44 -7.54
N VAL A 610 -85.12 7.44 -8.03
CA VAL A 610 -85.82 7.53 -9.33
C VAL A 610 -87.28 7.97 -9.10
N THR A 611 -87.64 9.07 -9.73
CA THR A 611 -88.96 9.62 -9.62
C THR A 611 -89.70 9.45 -10.97
N PHE A 612 -90.91 8.91 -10.87
CA PHE A 612 -91.78 8.78 -12.01
C PHE A 612 -92.99 9.70 -11.80
N ARG A 613 -93.37 10.42 -12.85
CA ARG A 613 -94.63 11.11 -12.93
C ARG A 613 -95.38 10.51 -14.16
N ILE A 614 -96.39 9.66 -13.90
CA ILE A 614 -97.08 8.94 -14.93
C ILE A 614 -98.50 9.47 -14.94
N TYR A 615 -99.00 9.86 -16.12
CA TYR A 615 -100.31 10.41 -16.34
C TYR A 615 -101.10 9.50 -17.25
N LYS A 616 -102.33 9.19 -16.90
CA LYS A 616 -103.37 8.53 -17.72
C LYS A 616 -104.50 9.53 -17.92
N ASP A 617 -104.80 9.82 -19.21
CA ASP A 617 -105.85 10.76 -19.60
C ASP A 617 -105.72 12.14 -18.90
N GLY A 618 -104.44 12.58 -18.67
CA GLY A 618 -104.09 13.84 -18.06
C GLY A 618 -104.17 13.83 -16.52
N VAL A 619 -104.50 12.74 -15.88
CA VAL A 619 -104.50 12.58 -14.43
C VAL A 619 -103.34 11.70 -13.99
N GLU A 620 -102.63 12.17 -12.94
CA GLU A 620 -101.48 11.42 -12.40
C GLU A 620 -101.96 10.05 -11.84
N ASP A 621 -101.31 8.96 -12.27
CA ASP A 621 -101.58 7.60 -11.78
C ASP A 621 -100.27 6.98 -11.20
N PRO A 622 -100.00 7.13 -9.89
CA PRO A 622 -98.82 6.59 -9.23
C PRO A 622 -98.86 5.07 -9.11
N SER A 623 -99.97 4.39 -9.42
CA SER A 623 -100.07 2.93 -9.35
C SER A 623 -99.19 2.22 -10.41
N LEU A 624 -98.82 2.93 -11.45
CA LEU A 624 -97.99 2.42 -12.54
C LEU A 624 -96.51 2.65 -12.27
N THR A 625 -96.10 3.36 -11.17
CA THR A 625 -94.71 3.63 -10.80
C THR A 625 -94.05 2.30 -10.47
N PRO A 626 -92.93 1.99 -11.14
CA PRO A 626 -92.11 0.82 -10.82
C PRO A 626 -91.57 0.86 -9.37
N ALA A 627 -91.77 -0.24 -8.65
CA ALA A 627 -91.17 -0.31 -7.28
C ALA A 627 -89.66 -0.28 -7.33
N ALA A 628 -89.04 0.27 -6.33
CA ALA A 628 -87.56 0.28 -6.22
C ALA A 628 -86.95 -1.13 -6.34
N SER A 629 -87.65 -2.16 -5.90
CA SER A 629 -87.26 -3.57 -6.01
C SER A 629 -87.40 -4.17 -7.41
N SER A 630 -88.03 -3.47 -8.35
CA SER A 630 -88.24 -3.94 -9.72
C SER A 630 -87.04 -3.70 -10.65
N TRP A 631 -86.05 -2.95 -10.22
CA TRP A 631 -84.89 -2.70 -11.02
C TRP A 631 -83.96 -3.92 -11.07
N SER A 632 -83.57 -4.28 -12.27
CA SER A 632 -82.52 -5.29 -12.51
C SER A 632 -81.31 -4.63 -13.02
N THR A 633 -80.14 -5.05 -12.50
CA THR A 633 -78.84 -4.54 -12.90
C THR A 633 -78.16 -5.50 -13.86
N ASN A 634 -77.56 -5.01 -14.94
CA ASN A 634 -76.87 -5.84 -15.91
C ASN A 634 -75.53 -6.35 -15.33
N GLU A 635 -74.93 -7.30 -16.02
CA GLU A 635 -73.61 -7.87 -15.58
C GLU A 635 -72.51 -6.86 -15.45
N ASN A 636 -72.58 -5.73 -16.16
CA ASN A 636 -71.55 -4.66 -16.06
C ASN A 636 -71.81 -3.70 -14.88
N SER A 637 -72.89 -3.94 -14.12
CA SER A 637 -73.24 -3.13 -12.91
C SER A 637 -73.45 -1.61 -13.14
N ILE A 638 -73.67 -1.21 -14.39
CA ILE A 638 -73.86 0.20 -14.78
C ILE A 638 -75.20 0.46 -15.50
N THR A 639 -75.89 -0.53 -15.91
CA THR A 639 -77.22 -0.37 -16.57
C THR A 639 -78.31 -1.04 -15.73
N HIS A 640 -79.26 -0.24 -15.32
CA HIS A 640 -80.36 -0.65 -14.48
C HIS A 640 -81.62 -0.55 -15.26
N THR A 641 -82.38 -1.65 -15.34
CA THR A 641 -83.54 -1.76 -16.17
C THR A 641 -84.80 -1.97 -15.34
N SER A 642 -85.82 -1.20 -15.61
CA SER A 642 -87.18 -1.45 -15.10
C SER A 642 -88.23 -1.28 -16.21
N TYR A 643 -89.42 -1.66 -15.91
CA TYR A 643 -90.50 -1.70 -16.90
C TYR A 643 -91.77 -1.05 -16.37
N ILE A 644 -92.48 -0.30 -17.28
CA ILE A 644 -93.83 0.19 -17.02
C ILE A 644 -94.74 -0.53 -18.02
N THR A 645 -95.82 -1.15 -17.50
CA THR A 645 -96.79 -1.81 -18.35
C THR A 645 -98.09 -1.02 -18.41
N PHE A 646 -98.40 -0.58 -19.60
CA PHE A 646 -99.67 0.11 -19.91
C PHE A 646 -100.66 -0.91 -20.45
N ALA A 647 -101.55 -1.39 -19.55
CA ALA A 647 -102.51 -2.50 -19.86
C ALA A 647 -103.99 -2.06 -20.07
N GLU A 648 -104.27 -0.87 -19.62
CA GLU A 648 -105.65 -0.34 -19.74
C GLU A 648 -105.71 0.69 -20.87
N ASP A 649 -106.93 0.86 -21.42
CA ASP A 649 -107.17 1.89 -22.43
C ASP A 649 -107.00 3.28 -21.84
N GLY A 650 -106.31 4.16 -22.57
CA GLY A 650 -106.03 5.54 -22.12
C GLY A 650 -104.88 6.22 -22.93
N ASP A 651 -104.79 7.53 -22.76
CA ASP A 651 -103.68 8.30 -23.30
C ASP A 651 -102.67 8.47 -22.21
N TYR A 652 -101.46 7.94 -22.43
CA TYR A 652 -100.36 7.91 -21.41
C TYR A 652 -99.23 8.84 -21.75
N SER A 653 -98.79 9.58 -20.78
CA SER A 653 -97.50 10.34 -20.76
C SER A 653 -96.81 10.10 -19.45
N PHE A 654 -95.44 10.11 -19.47
CA PHE A 654 -94.68 9.96 -18.27
C PHE A 654 -93.34 10.68 -18.37
N GLU A 655 -92.83 11.07 -17.23
CA GLU A 655 -91.53 11.67 -17.00
C GLU A 655 -90.79 10.78 -16.04
N VAL A 656 -89.43 10.64 -16.30
CA VAL A 656 -88.52 9.93 -15.43
C VAL A 656 -87.38 10.88 -15.06
N GLU A 657 -87.17 11.04 -13.80
CA GLU A 657 -86.06 11.76 -13.26
C GLU A 657 -85.21 10.80 -12.37
N CYS A 658 -83.94 10.83 -12.51
CA CYS A 658 -83.06 10.03 -11.69
C CYS A 658 -81.97 10.94 -11.09
N THR A 659 -81.79 10.80 -9.83
CA THR A 659 -80.62 11.40 -9.10
C THR A 659 -79.81 10.25 -8.57
N ASP A 660 -78.44 10.26 -8.82
CA ASP A 660 -77.58 9.20 -8.30
C ASP A 660 -77.24 9.43 -6.82
N LEU A 661 -76.38 8.52 -6.24
CA LEU A 661 -75.93 8.65 -4.84
C LEU A 661 -75.05 9.86 -4.62
N ALA A 662 -74.40 10.35 -5.65
CA ALA A 662 -73.55 11.56 -5.58
C ALA A 662 -74.40 12.83 -5.65
N GLY A 663 -75.65 12.79 -6.05
CA GLY A 663 -76.56 13.92 -6.20
C GLY A 663 -76.49 14.58 -7.58
N ASN A 664 -76.02 13.87 -8.59
CA ASN A 664 -76.03 14.34 -9.97
C ASN A 664 -77.37 14.02 -10.66
#